data_23ba0be19ef90ea2fdafddbcc2733a70
#
_entry.id   23ba0be19ef90ea2fdafddbcc2733a70
#
_cell.length_a   1.000
_cell.length_b   1.000
_cell.length_c   1.000
_cell.angle_alpha   90.00
_cell.angle_beta   90.00
_cell.angle_gamma   90.00
#
_symmetry.space_group_name_H-M   'P 1'
#
loop_
_entity.id
_entity.type
_entity.pdbx_description
1 polymer ?
#
loop_
_entity_poly.entity_id
_entity_poly.type
_entity_poly.pdbx_seq_one_letter_code
_entity_poly.pdbx_strand_id
1 'polypeptide(L)'
;RSWAPLRRRGMPLLVALDDGVLAVTESAGVVLDAAGRVRPERLSWDAPPMHIAAALPYLVVHESSSALRVYLRDTLRLAQELALPADVRILAPGTTHRAVALAGSTVYELVPAAWADQVDVLRSAGEYVDALALLRTLQDDALPDVAERRAHMQALVGVVRFAEGAFDAAIDLFIEVDANPTKVLALYPVEVAGHLSQKPKTWLRLWGEDREIEHVESDAGVGAALDSLVRFLNDRRQRLKALSAAKDAADTAAASDTPADIPLDKAPPYAPLLGTTQLRAAAQAVDTALLKAFLLTKPALVGALCRVDNHCDVPAVAPLLRAQERFHELVSLYRGKRMHREALALLRERATGDSADARVAPTVEYVAALGADDADAVLEAAGWVLSLAPRAGLALFTGEQLGVLPPRRVVDTLDEADPFLADEYIASVVAQGCMDPALHTRLAKVYVDAASHSAEPHKDAALNFLRSSPAYDAASLLTMLPAEPALPAVRAELLGRLGRHRDALRLYVEGMHDIAQAEAYCDEHADAGSDLFTTLVRLVRASAPHHLPDVLALLARHAATVDLDAVLALLPPSCTVHDVAPLLDHAFRVQAARRDALRMERAMCTARNTALDRALRARHAQHVVVAAGRTCTRCQRRLGNAVLAVMPTTGATMHYSCAEGLGSRKPIPDGHNS
;
A
#
# COMPACT_ATOMS: atom_id res chain seq x y z
N ARG A 1 -52.18 16.08 -28.04
CA ARG A 1 -53.40 16.75 -28.59
C ARG A 1 -54.50 16.51 -27.61
N SER A 2 -54.68 17.38 -26.63
CA SER A 2 -55.70 17.31 -25.61
C SER A 2 -56.97 18.04 -26.14
N TRP A 3 -57.97 17.30 -26.50
CA TRP A 3 -59.30 17.80 -26.67
C TRP A 3 -59.99 17.80 -25.31
N ALA A 4 -60.42 18.94 -24.80
CA ALA A 4 -61.28 19.02 -23.64
C ALA A 4 -62.75 18.92 -24.16
N PRO A 5 -63.44 17.80 -23.96
CA PRO A 5 -64.83 17.71 -24.38
C PRO A 5 -65.71 18.49 -23.40
N LEU A 6 -66.67 19.21 -23.93
CA LEU A 6 -67.75 19.82 -23.17
C LEU A 6 -68.38 18.76 -22.26
N ARG A 7 -68.46 19.03 -20.95
CA ARG A 7 -68.99 18.13 -19.94
C ARG A 7 -70.41 17.69 -20.23
N ARG A 8 -70.62 16.38 -20.36
CA ARG A 8 -71.90 15.78 -20.01
C ARG A 8 -71.90 15.43 -18.53
N ARG A 9 -72.92 15.82 -17.75
CA ARG A 9 -73.08 15.47 -16.34
C ARG A 9 -72.75 14.00 -16.11
N GLY A 10 -71.77 13.69 -15.26
CA GLY A 10 -71.43 12.34 -14.81
C GLY A 10 -70.23 11.66 -15.47
N MET A 11 -69.51 12.27 -16.43
CA MET A 11 -68.25 11.72 -16.95
C MET A 11 -67.02 12.33 -16.29
N PRO A 12 -66.03 11.54 -15.83
CA PRO A 12 -64.77 12.07 -15.31
C PRO A 12 -63.99 12.80 -16.44
N LEU A 13 -63.48 14.00 -16.13
CA LEU A 13 -62.57 14.72 -17.01
C LEU A 13 -61.17 14.11 -16.87
N LEU A 14 -60.56 13.73 -18.00
CA LEU A 14 -59.19 13.23 -18.04
C LEU A 14 -58.32 14.27 -18.72
N VAL A 15 -57.24 14.67 -18.03
CA VAL A 15 -56.23 15.57 -18.56
C VAL A 15 -54.93 14.82 -18.72
N ALA A 16 -54.44 14.76 -19.96
CA ALA A 16 -53.15 14.14 -20.23
C ALA A 16 -52.02 14.96 -19.64
N LEU A 17 -51.11 14.29 -18.93
CA LEU A 17 -49.84 14.79 -18.43
C LEU A 17 -48.72 14.05 -19.16
N ASP A 18 -47.48 14.56 -19.15
CA ASP A 18 -46.36 13.89 -19.85
C ASP A 18 -46.04 12.50 -19.28
N ASP A 19 -46.25 12.31 -17.98
CA ASP A 19 -45.89 11.11 -17.21
C ASP A 19 -47.13 10.37 -16.64
N GLY A 20 -48.33 10.75 -17.08
CA GLY A 20 -49.54 10.12 -16.57
C GLY A 20 -50.83 10.84 -16.99
N VAL A 21 -51.91 10.65 -16.20
CA VAL A 21 -53.23 11.23 -16.44
C VAL A 21 -53.81 11.79 -15.15
N LEU A 22 -54.28 13.05 -15.15
CA LEU A 22 -55.11 13.57 -14.09
C LEU A 22 -56.57 13.16 -14.33
N ALA A 23 -57.10 12.33 -13.45
CA ALA A 23 -58.49 11.98 -13.40
C ALA A 23 -59.25 12.90 -12.45
N VAL A 24 -60.23 13.64 -12.96
CA VAL A 24 -60.99 14.65 -12.25
C VAL A 24 -62.37 14.10 -11.90
N THR A 25 -62.66 14.08 -10.61
CA THR A 25 -63.98 13.70 -10.07
C THR A 25 -64.74 14.96 -9.60
N GLU A 26 -65.92 14.80 -9.05
CA GLU A 26 -66.72 15.93 -8.55
C GLU A 26 -66.08 16.66 -7.36
N SER A 27 -65.29 15.98 -6.54
CA SER A 27 -64.69 16.50 -5.33
C SER A 27 -63.16 16.51 -5.29
N ALA A 28 -62.52 15.78 -6.22
CA ALA A 28 -61.08 15.63 -6.21
C ALA A 28 -60.48 15.35 -7.59
N GLY A 29 -59.22 15.76 -7.77
CA GLY A 29 -58.35 15.32 -8.88
C GLY A 29 -57.28 14.37 -8.38
N VAL A 30 -57.09 13.26 -9.10
CA VAL A 30 -56.17 12.20 -8.77
C VAL A 30 -55.25 11.96 -9.94
N VAL A 31 -53.94 11.98 -9.69
CA VAL A 31 -52.93 11.70 -10.72
C VAL A 31 -52.67 10.19 -10.77
N LEU A 32 -52.80 9.63 -11.96
CA LEU A 32 -52.42 8.27 -12.29
C LEU A 32 -51.08 8.31 -13.04
N ASP A 33 -50.13 7.49 -12.63
CA ASP A 33 -48.88 7.31 -13.36
C ASP A 33 -49.10 6.53 -14.66
N ALA A 34 -48.05 6.40 -15.49
CA ALA A 34 -48.09 5.65 -16.75
C ALA A 34 -48.42 4.15 -16.53
N ALA A 35 -48.24 3.60 -15.33
CA ALA A 35 -48.62 2.24 -14.95
C ALA A 35 -50.05 2.14 -14.38
N GLY A 36 -50.80 3.25 -14.33
CA GLY A 36 -52.15 3.31 -13.80
C GLY A 36 -52.23 3.32 -12.26
N ARG A 37 -51.13 3.54 -11.54
CA ARG A 37 -51.11 3.63 -10.08
C ARG A 37 -51.46 5.05 -9.65
N VAL A 38 -52.25 5.12 -8.59
CA VAL A 38 -52.67 6.39 -8.01
C VAL A 38 -51.49 7.01 -7.22
N ARG A 39 -51.14 8.26 -7.50
CA ARG A 39 -50.22 9.04 -6.65
C ARG A 39 -50.89 9.40 -5.33
N PRO A 40 -50.12 9.56 -4.23
CA PRO A 40 -50.70 9.90 -2.92
C PRO A 40 -51.27 11.31 -2.89
N GLU A 41 -50.74 12.23 -3.68
CA GLU A 41 -51.15 13.61 -3.76
C GLU A 41 -52.50 13.74 -4.46
N ARG A 42 -53.40 14.56 -3.93
CA ARG A 42 -54.73 14.83 -4.46
C ARG A 42 -55.02 16.31 -4.50
N LEU A 43 -55.67 16.73 -5.57
CA LEU A 43 -56.30 18.05 -5.63
C LEU A 43 -57.68 17.93 -5.02
N SER A 44 -58.05 18.86 -4.14
CA SER A 44 -59.44 18.99 -3.64
C SER A 44 -59.98 20.31 -4.09
N TRP A 45 -61.26 20.36 -4.44
CA TRP A 45 -61.98 21.57 -4.82
C TRP A 45 -63.32 21.67 -4.11
N ASP A 46 -63.70 22.93 -3.91
CA ASP A 46 -64.98 23.24 -3.27
C ASP A 46 -66.16 23.03 -4.22
N ALA A 47 -65.90 23.22 -5.50
CA ALA A 47 -66.87 22.97 -6.57
C ALA A 47 -66.22 22.24 -7.74
N PRO A 48 -66.92 21.36 -8.48
CA PRO A 48 -66.34 20.63 -9.59
C PRO A 48 -65.79 21.60 -10.65
N PRO A 49 -64.54 21.45 -11.06
CA PRO A 49 -63.91 22.36 -12.02
C PRO A 49 -64.61 22.29 -13.37
N MET A 50 -64.89 23.42 -13.98
CA MET A 50 -65.53 23.55 -15.29
C MET A 50 -64.56 23.20 -16.42
N HIS A 51 -63.33 23.67 -16.33
CA HIS A 51 -62.25 23.44 -17.29
C HIS A 51 -60.92 23.26 -16.57
N ILE A 52 -60.04 22.43 -17.12
CA ILE A 52 -58.67 22.29 -16.69
C ILE A 52 -57.77 22.31 -17.92
N ALA A 53 -56.71 23.10 -17.88
CA ALA A 53 -55.70 23.15 -18.92
C ALA A 53 -54.31 22.82 -18.32
N ALA A 54 -53.61 21.89 -18.96
CA ALA A 54 -52.23 21.66 -18.66
C ALA A 54 -51.36 22.69 -19.40
N ALA A 55 -50.69 23.55 -18.66
CA ALA A 55 -49.68 24.51 -19.15
C ALA A 55 -48.39 24.19 -18.40
N LEU A 56 -47.78 23.08 -18.70
CA LEU A 56 -46.67 22.49 -17.96
C LEU A 56 -45.59 23.54 -17.63
N PRO A 57 -45.10 23.57 -16.38
CA PRO A 57 -45.31 22.65 -15.26
C PRO A 57 -46.56 22.93 -14.41
N TYR A 58 -47.50 23.72 -14.90
CA TYR A 58 -48.71 24.14 -14.17
C TYR A 58 -49.95 23.44 -14.67
N LEU A 59 -50.91 23.32 -13.76
CA LEU A 59 -52.31 22.98 -14.06
C LEU A 59 -53.14 24.22 -13.75
N VAL A 60 -53.78 24.76 -14.78
CA VAL A 60 -54.72 25.88 -14.64
C VAL A 60 -56.12 25.29 -14.52
N VAL A 61 -56.79 25.58 -13.41
CA VAL A 61 -58.13 25.04 -13.08
C VAL A 61 -59.13 26.19 -13.01
N HIS A 62 -60.24 26.03 -13.70
CA HIS A 62 -61.37 26.94 -13.63
C HIS A 62 -62.48 26.29 -12.81
N GLU A 63 -62.71 26.82 -11.59
CA GLU A 63 -63.75 26.29 -10.68
C GLU A 63 -65.00 27.14 -10.67
N SER A 64 -64.88 28.47 -10.77
CA SER A 64 -65.96 29.41 -10.67
C SER A 64 -65.77 30.64 -11.57
N SER A 65 -66.82 31.28 -11.91
CA SER A 65 -67.06 32.36 -12.85
C SER A 65 -65.83 33.14 -13.39
N SER A 66 -65.09 33.86 -12.58
CA SER A 66 -64.00 34.70 -13.05
C SER A 66 -62.61 34.35 -12.49
N ALA A 67 -62.49 33.36 -11.60
CA ALA A 67 -61.24 32.98 -10.96
C ALA A 67 -60.63 31.69 -11.61
N LEU A 68 -59.35 31.80 -11.90
CA LEU A 68 -58.53 30.66 -12.33
C LEU A 68 -57.52 30.36 -11.22
N ARG A 69 -57.43 29.09 -10.82
CA ARG A 69 -56.43 28.62 -9.87
C ARG A 69 -55.30 27.90 -10.61
N VAL A 70 -54.11 28.30 -10.33
CA VAL A 70 -52.89 27.73 -10.91
C VAL A 70 -52.24 26.83 -9.87
N TYR A 71 -52.10 25.56 -10.18
CA TYR A 71 -51.44 24.58 -9.31
C TYR A 71 -50.12 24.12 -9.94
N LEU A 72 -49.11 23.89 -9.11
CA LEU A 72 -47.90 23.23 -9.57
C LEU A 72 -48.21 21.73 -9.75
N ARG A 73 -47.93 21.17 -10.92
CA ARG A 73 -48.32 19.79 -11.29
C ARG A 73 -47.78 18.72 -10.35
N ASP A 74 -46.47 18.83 -9.93
CA ASP A 74 -45.79 17.76 -9.20
C ASP A 74 -46.18 17.74 -7.72
N THR A 75 -46.39 18.89 -7.10
CA THR A 75 -46.78 19.02 -5.68
C THR A 75 -48.29 19.18 -5.48
N LEU A 76 -49.01 19.49 -6.53
CA LEU A 76 -50.44 19.79 -6.55
C LEU A 76 -50.83 20.91 -5.58
N ARG A 77 -49.89 21.74 -5.21
CA ARG A 77 -50.12 22.93 -4.37
C ARG A 77 -50.60 24.11 -5.21
N LEU A 78 -51.48 24.93 -4.62
CA LEU A 78 -51.94 26.18 -5.22
C LEU A 78 -50.75 27.16 -5.28
N ALA A 79 -50.34 27.52 -6.50
CA ALA A 79 -49.30 28.51 -6.72
C ALA A 79 -49.83 29.93 -6.82
N GLN A 80 -50.97 30.11 -7.48
CA GLN A 80 -51.56 31.45 -7.68
C GLN A 80 -53.06 31.33 -7.97
N GLU A 81 -53.77 32.38 -7.59
CA GLU A 81 -55.16 32.62 -7.99
C GLU A 81 -55.22 33.86 -8.88
N LEU A 82 -55.79 33.69 -10.08
CA LEU A 82 -55.88 34.75 -11.08
C LEU A 82 -57.35 35.15 -11.25
N ALA A 83 -57.68 36.41 -10.89
CA ALA A 83 -59.01 36.96 -11.15
C ALA A 83 -59.01 37.64 -12.53
N LEU A 84 -59.89 37.19 -13.41
CA LEU A 84 -60.11 37.81 -14.71
C LEU A 84 -61.29 38.82 -14.65
N PRO A 85 -61.25 39.84 -15.55
CA PRO A 85 -62.27 40.91 -15.50
C PRO A 85 -63.70 40.46 -15.87
N ALA A 86 -63.84 39.24 -16.43
CA ALA A 86 -65.12 38.69 -16.83
C ALA A 86 -65.13 37.18 -16.62
N ASP A 87 -66.32 36.58 -16.65
CA ASP A 87 -66.51 35.14 -16.50
C ASP A 87 -65.78 34.33 -17.58
N VAL A 88 -65.02 33.34 -17.15
CA VAL A 88 -64.28 32.45 -18.03
C VAL A 88 -65.25 31.46 -18.71
N ARG A 89 -65.29 31.48 -20.02
CA ARG A 89 -66.16 30.60 -20.85
C ARG A 89 -65.42 29.39 -21.35
N ILE A 90 -64.15 29.55 -21.70
CA ILE A 90 -63.29 28.49 -22.26
C ILE A 90 -61.90 28.65 -21.62
N LEU A 91 -61.32 27.53 -21.19
CA LEU A 91 -59.92 27.40 -20.83
C LEU A 91 -59.35 26.24 -21.63
N ALA A 92 -58.30 26.48 -22.37
CA ALA A 92 -57.64 25.50 -23.23
C ALA A 92 -56.12 25.53 -23.09
N PRO A 93 -55.43 24.43 -23.22
CA PRO A 93 -53.97 24.46 -23.31
C PRO A 93 -53.53 25.18 -24.61
N GLY A 94 -52.56 26.07 -24.48
CA GLY A 94 -51.94 26.76 -25.61
C GLY A 94 -50.74 25.96 -26.17
N THR A 95 -49.73 26.69 -26.60
CA THR A 95 -48.42 26.10 -26.89
C THR A 95 -47.69 25.73 -25.62
N THR A 96 -46.56 25.04 -25.73
CA THR A 96 -45.73 24.63 -24.57
C THR A 96 -45.68 25.70 -23.50
N HIS A 97 -46.02 25.37 -22.25
CA HIS A 97 -45.98 26.25 -21.06
C HIS A 97 -47.02 27.38 -21.03
N ARG A 98 -48.01 27.41 -21.93
CA ARG A 98 -49.04 28.47 -21.99
C ARG A 98 -50.44 27.92 -21.91
N ALA A 99 -51.37 28.71 -21.44
CA ALA A 99 -52.81 28.42 -21.51
C ALA A 99 -53.57 29.60 -22.09
N VAL A 100 -54.68 29.35 -22.70
CA VAL A 100 -55.54 30.38 -23.29
C VAL A 100 -56.90 30.34 -22.57
N ALA A 101 -57.33 31.51 -22.09
CA ALA A 101 -58.67 31.67 -21.47
C ALA A 101 -59.49 32.69 -22.25
N LEU A 102 -60.74 32.31 -22.56
CA LEU A 102 -61.75 33.22 -23.11
C LEU A 102 -62.62 33.71 -21.94
N ALA A 103 -62.52 35.01 -21.61
CA ALA A 103 -63.33 35.61 -20.58
C ALA A 103 -64.15 36.77 -21.21
N GLY A 104 -65.45 36.66 -21.10
CA GLY A 104 -66.34 37.57 -21.82
C GLY A 104 -66.17 37.48 -23.34
N SER A 105 -65.68 38.54 -23.96
CA SER A 105 -65.35 38.61 -25.40
C SER A 105 -63.84 38.71 -25.65
N THR A 106 -63.00 38.65 -24.59
CA THR A 106 -61.58 38.84 -24.65
C THR A 106 -60.86 37.52 -24.47
N VAL A 107 -59.83 37.29 -25.33
CA VAL A 107 -58.93 36.15 -25.22
C VAL A 107 -57.70 36.57 -24.43
N TYR A 108 -57.38 35.86 -23.37
CA TYR A 108 -56.22 36.03 -22.54
C TYR A 108 -55.26 34.87 -22.80
N GLU A 109 -54.00 35.19 -23.04
CA GLU A 109 -52.92 34.19 -23.04
C GLU A 109 -52.24 34.24 -21.68
N LEU A 110 -52.22 33.13 -20.95
CA LEU A 110 -51.53 32.96 -19.70
C LEU A 110 -50.10 32.51 -19.99
N VAL A 111 -49.14 33.38 -19.70
CA VAL A 111 -47.71 33.14 -19.91
C VAL A 111 -47.04 33.10 -18.55
N PRO A 112 -46.26 32.06 -18.23
CA PRO A 112 -45.52 32.04 -16.97
C PRO A 112 -44.47 33.15 -16.93
N ALA A 113 -44.19 33.70 -15.75
CA ALA A 113 -43.09 34.60 -15.52
C ALA A 113 -41.76 33.90 -15.82
N ALA A 114 -40.66 34.67 -15.94
CA ALA A 114 -39.36 34.05 -16.19
C ALA A 114 -39.03 32.97 -15.14
N TRP A 115 -38.53 31.84 -15.58
CA TRP A 115 -38.29 30.70 -14.68
C TRP A 115 -37.34 31.01 -13.53
N ALA A 116 -36.31 31.84 -13.78
CA ALA A 116 -35.38 32.30 -12.76
C ALA A 116 -36.09 33.04 -11.63
N ASP A 117 -36.97 34.01 -12.01
CA ASP A 117 -37.72 34.82 -11.05
C ASP A 117 -38.68 33.97 -10.21
N GLN A 118 -39.33 32.98 -10.82
CA GLN A 118 -40.22 32.07 -10.11
C GLN A 118 -39.49 31.22 -9.08
N VAL A 119 -38.32 30.65 -9.46
CA VAL A 119 -37.48 29.88 -8.55
C VAL A 119 -37.00 30.77 -7.40
N ASP A 120 -36.58 31.99 -7.68
CA ASP A 120 -36.08 32.92 -6.66
C ASP A 120 -37.21 33.41 -5.71
N VAL A 121 -38.42 33.57 -6.21
CA VAL A 121 -39.61 33.86 -5.38
C VAL A 121 -39.93 32.69 -4.47
N LEU A 122 -40.00 31.47 -4.99
CA LEU A 122 -40.26 30.28 -4.19
C LEU A 122 -39.17 30.05 -3.15
N ARG A 123 -37.90 30.24 -3.53
CA ARG A 123 -36.77 30.18 -2.61
C ARG A 123 -36.87 31.18 -1.48
N SER A 124 -37.13 32.44 -1.80
CA SER A 124 -37.29 33.52 -0.79
C SER A 124 -38.51 33.32 0.11
N ALA A 125 -39.57 32.68 -0.40
CA ALA A 125 -40.72 32.26 0.39
C ALA A 125 -40.42 31.05 1.32
N GLY A 126 -39.34 30.28 1.05
CA GLY A 126 -39.03 29.06 1.78
C GLY A 126 -39.71 27.80 1.24
N GLU A 127 -40.38 27.90 0.10
CA GLU A 127 -41.07 26.81 -0.56
C GLU A 127 -40.09 26.01 -1.44
N TYR A 128 -39.05 25.43 -0.81
CA TYR A 128 -37.94 24.77 -1.50
C TYR A 128 -38.41 23.52 -2.26
N VAL A 129 -39.43 22.83 -1.76
CA VAL A 129 -40.00 21.63 -2.41
C VAL A 129 -40.64 22.00 -3.74
N ASP A 130 -41.38 23.10 -3.77
CA ASP A 130 -42.05 23.58 -4.98
C ASP A 130 -41.04 24.16 -5.98
N ALA A 131 -40.01 24.87 -5.49
CA ALA A 131 -38.89 25.32 -6.31
C ALA A 131 -38.13 24.16 -6.96
N LEU A 132 -37.89 23.09 -6.21
CA LEU A 132 -37.25 21.88 -6.73
C LEU A 132 -38.14 21.17 -7.75
N ALA A 133 -39.45 21.05 -7.47
CA ALA A 133 -40.39 20.45 -8.40
C ALA A 133 -40.42 21.22 -9.72
N LEU A 134 -40.43 22.57 -9.65
CA LEU A 134 -40.35 23.43 -10.83
C LEU A 134 -39.05 23.17 -11.63
N LEU A 135 -37.88 23.17 -10.96
CA LEU A 135 -36.58 22.95 -11.60
C LEU A 135 -36.43 21.56 -12.23
N ARG A 136 -37.09 20.54 -11.68
CA ARG A 136 -37.11 19.18 -12.24
C ARG A 136 -37.88 19.08 -13.54
N THR A 137 -38.87 19.94 -13.75
CA THR A 137 -39.68 19.96 -14.97
C THR A 137 -39.03 20.75 -16.10
N LEU A 138 -38.05 21.62 -15.79
CA LEU A 138 -37.33 22.40 -16.80
C LEU A 138 -36.26 21.56 -17.48
N GLN A 139 -36.13 21.79 -18.80
CA GLN A 139 -35.03 21.22 -19.59
C GLN A 139 -33.73 21.95 -19.24
N ASP A 140 -32.59 21.31 -19.46
CA ASP A 140 -31.29 21.84 -19.06
C ASP A 140 -30.88 23.11 -19.85
N ASP A 141 -31.53 23.42 -20.96
CA ASP A 141 -31.36 24.63 -21.77
C ASP A 141 -32.30 25.78 -21.38
N ALA A 142 -33.27 25.54 -20.50
CA ALA A 142 -34.25 26.55 -20.08
C ALA A 142 -33.63 27.70 -19.26
N LEU A 143 -32.55 27.42 -18.52
CA LEU A 143 -31.76 28.37 -17.75
C LEU A 143 -30.27 28.00 -17.82
N PRO A 144 -29.35 28.95 -17.84
CA PRO A 144 -27.91 28.67 -17.97
C PRO A 144 -27.32 27.89 -16.76
N ASP A 145 -27.98 27.90 -15.62
CA ASP A 145 -27.52 27.35 -14.34
C ASP A 145 -28.52 26.36 -13.70
N VAL A 146 -29.37 25.74 -14.50
CA VAL A 146 -30.44 24.82 -14.02
C VAL A 146 -29.89 23.72 -13.13
N ALA A 147 -28.79 23.07 -13.53
CA ALA A 147 -28.18 21.97 -12.79
C ALA A 147 -27.70 22.42 -11.40
N GLU A 148 -27.05 23.59 -11.31
CA GLU A 148 -26.56 24.16 -10.06
C GLU A 148 -27.71 24.57 -9.15
N ARG A 149 -28.71 25.26 -9.68
CA ARG A 149 -29.93 25.64 -8.95
C ARG A 149 -30.68 24.40 -8.46
N ARG A 150 -30.77 23.35 -9.28
CA ARG A 150 -31.40 22.10 -8.91
C ARG A 150 -30.67 21.42 -7.74
N ALA A 151 -29.34 21.32 -7.81
CA ALA A 151 -28.53 20.78 -6.73
C ALA A 151 -28.67 21.58 -5.43
N HIS A 152 -28.71 22.91 -5.55
CA HIS A 152 -28.90 23.79 -4.41
C HIS A 152 -30.30 23.58 -3.74
N MET A 153 -31.35 23.56 -4.54
CA MET A 153 -32.71 23.31 -4.00
C MET A 153 -32.85 21.90 -3.41
N GLN A 154 -32.25 20.90 -4.04
CA GLN A 154 -32.23 19.52 -3.49
C GLN A 154 -31.56 19.49 -2.11
N ALA A 155 -30.44 20.19 -1.95
CA ALA A 155 -29.74 20.27 -0.67
C ALA A 155 -30.60 20.96 0.40
N LEU A 156 -31.27 22.09 0.06
CA LEU A 156 -32.15 22.78 0.99
C LEU A 156 -33.38 21.94 1.40
N VAL A 157 -34.01 21.26 0.43
CA VAL A 157 -35.06 20.28 0.72
C VAL A 157 -34.55 19.16 1.63
N GLY A 158 -33.32 18.69 1.42
CA GLY A 158 -32.67 17.73 2.30
C GLY A 158 -32.58 18.22 3.75
N VAL A 159 -32.18 19.47 3.96
CA VAL A 159 -32.11 20.08 5.30
C VAL A 159 -33.49 20.19 5.95
N VAL A 160 -34.51 20.60 5.19
CA VAL A 160 -35.89 20.68 5.71
C VAL A 160 -36.43 19.29 6.07
N ARG A 161 -36.25 18.30 5.20
CA ARG A 161 -36.63 16.90 5.47
C ARG A 161 -35.91 16.33 6.70
N PHE A 162 -34.65 16.71 6.87
CA PHE A 162 -33.90 16.31 8.05
C PHE A 162 -34.51 16.93 9.34
N ALA A 163 -34.89 18.18 9.29
CA ALA A 163 -35.54 18.86 10.41
C ALA A 163 -36.93 18.27 10.74
N GLU A 164 -37.66 17.77 9.72
CA GLU A 164 -38.94 17.07 9.84
C GLU A 164 -38.78 15.60 10.33
N GLY A 165 -37.55 15.12 10.61
CA GLY A 165 -37.31 13.74 11.04
C GLY A 165 -37.32 12.70 9.91
N ALA A 166 -37.47 13.12 8.66
CA ALA A 166 -37.44 12.25 7.49
C ALA A 166 -35.98 11.98 7.02
N PHE A 167 -35.17 11.38 7.88
CA PHE A 167 -33.71 11.25 7.73
C PHE A 167 -33.30 10.50 6.47
N ASP A 168 -33.97 9.39 6.13
CA ASP A 168 -33.62 8.61 4.95
C ASP A 168 -33.82 9.38 3.66
N ALA A 169 -34.95 10.10 3.55
CA ALA A 169 -35.25 10.95 2.39
C ALA A 169 -34.26 12.13 2.29
N ALA A 170 -33.85 12.71 3.43
CA ALA A 170 -32.85 13.76 3.48
C ALA A 170 -31.48 13.25 2.98
N ILE A 171 -31.07 12.11 3.46
CA ILE A 171 -29.78 11.49 3.08
C ILE A 171 -29.74 11.10 1.61
N ASP A 172 -30.85 10.60 1.05
CA ASP A 172 -30.93 10.30 -0.39
C ASP A 172 -30.67 11.56 -1.24
N LEU A 173 -31.27 12.68 -0.86
CA LEU A 173 -31.02 13.96 -1.52
C LEU A 173 -29.56 14.43 -1.38
N PHE A 174 -28.95 14.30 -0.19
CA PHE A 174 -27.54 14.66 0.02
C PHE A 174 -26.57 13.77 -0.76
N ILE A 175 -26.88 12.48 -0.92
CA ILE A 175 -26.09 11.57 -1.75
C ILE A 175 -26.20 11.97 -3.23
N GLU A 176 -27.40 12.30 -3.70
CA GLU A 176 -27.70 12.65 -5.09
C GLU A 176 -26.96 13.93 -5.53
N VAL A 177 -26.89 14.96 -4.67
CA VAL A 177 -26.19 16.22 -4.96
C VAL A 177 -24.70 16.21 -4.68
N ASP A 178 -24.14 15.08 -4.28
CA ASP A 178 -22.75 14.98 -3.87
C ASP A 178 -22.36 15.96 -2.75
N ALA A 179 -23.21 16.05 -1.74
CA ALA A 179 -23.08 17.04 -0.66
C ALA A 179 -21.75 16.91 0.09
N ASN A 180 -21.17 18.06 0.45
CA ASN A 180 -19.97 18.12 1.26
C ASN A 180 -20.20 17.46 2.64
N PRO A 181 -19.38 16.45 3.02
CA PRO A 181 -19.58 15.72 4.28
C PRO A 181 -19.63 16.60 5.52
N THR A 182 -18.85 17.69 5.57
CA THR A 182 -18.82 18.57 6.74
C THR A 182 -20.14 19.31 6.94
N LYS A 183 -20.82 19.67 5.85
CA LYS A 183 -22.12 20.34 5.90
C LYS A 183 -23.23 19.40 6.37
N VAL A 184 -23.18 18.15 5.94
CA VAL A 184 -24.13 17.12 6.41
C VAL A 184 -23.84 16.77 7.87
N LEU A 185 -22.59 16.59 8.26
CA LEU A 185 -22.19 16.32 9.65
C LEU A 185 -22.63 17.44 10.59
N ALA A 186 -22.65 18.69 10.13
CA ALA A 186 -23.07 19.82 10.94
C ALA A 186 -24.54 19.73 11.41
N LEU A 187 -25.37 18.90 10.77
CA LEU A 187 -26.76 18.65 11.19
C LEU A 187 -26.85 17.67 12.37
N TYR A 188 -25.77 16.97 12.69
CA TYR A 188 -25.74 15.91 13.72
C TYR A 188 -25.18 16.42 15.06
N PRO A 189 -25.48 15.72 16.16
CA PRO A 189 -25.03 16.12 17.49
C PRO A 189 -23.51 16.06 17.67
N VAL A 190 -23.01 16.76 18.69
CA VAL A 190 -21.58 16.95 18.99
C VAL A 190 -20.85 15.61 19.20
N GLU A 191 -21.52 14.61 19.73
CA GLU A 191 -20.96 13.28 20.01
C GLU A 191 -20.40 12.63 18.75
N VAL A 192 -21.02 12.87 17.59
CA VAL A 192 -20.61 12.34 16.28
C VAL A 192 -19.86 13.38 15.46
N ALA A 193 -20.46 14.55 15.28
CA ALA A 193 -19.94 15.62 14.43
C ALA A 193 -18.77 16.42 15.08
N GLY A 194 -18.62 16.32 16.40
CA GLY A 194 -17.59 17.08 17.13
C GLY A 194 -17.79 18.60 16.96
N HIS A 195 -16.72 19.29 16.61
CA HIS A 195 -16.73 20.76 16.41
C HIS A 195 -17.53 21.21 15.18
N LEU A 196 -17.87 20.31 14.27
CA LEU A 196 -18.68 20.62 13.08
C LEU A 196 -20.16 20.81 13.41
N SER A 197 -20.66 20.25 14.52
CA SER A 197 -22.07 20.33 14.92
C SER A 197 -22.55 21.76 15.02
N GLN A 198 -23.72 22.05 14.43
CA GLN A 198 -24.34 23.35 14.42
C GLN A 198 -25.75 23.30 15.02
N LYS A 199 -26.22 24.46 15.56
CA LYS A 199 -27.57 24.57 16.08
C LYS A 199 -28.59 24.52 14.94
N PRO A 200 -29.77 23.90 15.14
CA PRO A 200 -30.80 23.77 14.10
C PRO A 200 -31.17 25.08 13.40
N LYS A 201 -31.26 26.17 14.16
CA LYS A 201 -31.57 27.52 13.61
C LYS A 201 -30.57 27.99 12.54
N THR A 202 -29.33 27.47 12.54
CA THR A 202 -28.28 27.88 11.60
C THR A 202 -28.09 26.92 10.45
N TRP A 203 -28.83 25.81 10.37
CA TRP A 203 -28.61 24.78 9.37
C TRP A 203 -28.73 25.27 7.92
N LEU A 204 -29.75 26.10 7.61
CA LEU A 204 -29.92 26.67 6.27
C LEU A 204 -28.78 27.61 5.86
N ARG A 205 -28.17 28.31 6.83
CA ARG A 205 -27.01 29.19 6.57
C ARG A 205 -25.79 28.43 6.05
N LEU A 206 -25.64 27.17 6.45
CA LEU A 206 -24.56 26.31 5.92
C LEU A 206 -24.65 26.11 4.39
N TRP A 207 -25.87 26.30 3.86
CA TRP A 207 -26.19 26.11 2.46
C TRP A 207 -26.48 27.45 1.73
N GLY A 208 -26.17 28.58 2.37
CA GLY A 208 -26.28 29.91 1.76
C GLY A 208 -27.63 30.58 1.89
N GLU A 209 -28.51 30.11 2.78
CA GLU A 209 -29.80 30.72 3.06
C GLU A 209 -29.84 31.40 4.42
N ASP A 210 -30.28 32.67 4.50
CA ASP A 210 -30.34 33.44 5.76
C ASP A 210 -31.57 33.13 6.61
N ARG A 211 -32.39 32.15 6.22
CA ARG A 211 -33.57 31.76 7.01
C ARG A 211 -33.17 30.82 8.15
N GLU A 212 -33.99 30.86 9.20
CA GLU A 212 -33.87 29.95 10.35
C GLU A 212 -34.92 28.85 10.26
N ILE A 213 -34.61 27.67 10.75
CA ILE A 213 -35.58 26.59 10.93
C ILE A 213 -36.26 26.80 12.26
N GLU A 214 -37.59 27.05 12.22
CA GLU A 214 -38.41 27.35 13.41
C GLU A 214 -38.81 26.09 14.17
N HIS A 215 -38.95 24.96 13.49
CA HIS A 215 -39.43 23.72 14.06
C HIS A 215 -38.51 22.57 13.71
N VAL A 216 -38.08 21.81 14.71
CA VAL A 216 -37.34 20.56 14.55
C VAL A 216 -38.08 19.50 15.35
N GLU A 217 -38.47 18.43 14.71
CA GLU A 217 -39.06 17.29 15.42
C GLU A 217 -38.01 16.60 16.30
N SER A 218 -38.08 16.87 17.61
CA SER A 218 -37.13 16.34 18.58
C SER A 218 -37.41 14.88 18.98
N ASP A 219 -38.58 14.36 18.67
CA ASP A 219 -38.98 12.97 18.98
C ASP A 219 -38.55 11.93 17.92
N ALA A 220 -38.04 12.38 16.77
CA ALA A 220 -37.48 11.48 15.78
C ALA A 220 -36.20 10.83 16.33
N GLY A 221 -36.25 9.54 16.55
CA GLY A 221 -35.22 8.78 17.28
C GLY A 221 -33.79 8.99 16.75
N VAL A 222 -32.89 9.42 17.62
CA VAL A 222 -31.46 9.63 17.33
C VAL A 222 -30.84 8.40 16.63
N GLY A 223 -31.31 7.19 16.95
CA GLY A 223 -30.85 5.95 16.32
C GLY A 223 -31.12 5.90 14.80
N ALA A 224 -32.33 6.31 14.37
CA ALA A 224 -32.68 6.32 12.94
C ALA A 224 -31.85 7.35 12.17
N ALA A 225 -31.63 8.54 12.78
CA ALA A 225 -30.75 9.56 12.20
C ALA A 225 -29.32 9.06 12.02
N LEU A 226 -28.79 8.33 13.00
CA LEU A 226 -27.42 7.77 12.92
C LEU A 226 -27.30 6.62 11.92
N ASP A 227 -28.32 5.78 11.76
CA ASP A 227 -28.32 4.74 10.74
C ASP A 227 -28.30 5.32 9.32
N SER A 228 -29.11 6.37 9.09
CA SER A 228 -29.10 7.13 7.83
C SER A 228 -27.73 7.80 7.59
N LEU A 229 -27.10 8.37 8.64
CA LEU A 229 -25.76 8.93 8.56
C LEU A 229 -24.73 7.87 8.14
N VAL A 230 -24.77 6.68 8.73
CA VAL A 230 -23.86 5.58 8.38
C VAL A 230 -23.95 5.26 6.88
N ARG A 231 -25.15 5.27 6.31
CA ARG A 231 -25.36 5.06 4.87
C ARG A 231 -24.68 6.16 4.03
N PHE A 232 -24.89 7.43 4.40
CA PHE A 232 -24.24 8.57 3.74
C PHE A 232 -22.71 8.50 3.83
N LEU A 233 -22.17 8.27 5.04
CA LEU A 233 -20.72 8.22 5.25
C LEU A 233 -20.05 7.08 4.51
N ASN A 234 -20.71 5.91 4.41
CA ASN A 234 -20.19 4.81 3.61
C ASN A 234 -20.16 5.13 2.11
N ASP A 235 -21.20 5.78 1.56
CA ASP A 235 -21.20 6.25 0.18
C ASP A 235 -20.05 7.26 -0.05
N ARG A 236 -19.93 8.25 0.81
CA ARG A 236 -18.85 9.26 0.73
C ARG A 236 -17.47 8.61 0.82
N ARG A 237 -17.29 7.67 1.73
CA ARG A 237 -16.02 6.93 1.88
C ARG A 237 -15.62 6.22 0.59
N GLN A 238 -16.56 5.55 -0.06
CA GLN A 238 -16.30 4.86 -1.34
C GLN A 238 -15.92 5.86 -2.44
N ARG A 239 -16.67 6.96 -2.57
CA ARG A 239 -16.38 8.00 -3.57
C ARG A 239 -15.03 8.68 -3.33
N LEU A 240 -14.71 9.03 -2.07
CA LEU A 240 -13.42 9.63 -1.72
C LEU A 240 -12.25 8.70 -2.02
N LYS A 241 -12.38 7.39 -1.77
CA LYS A 241 -11.37 6.40 -2.15
C LYS A 241 -11.17 6.34 -3.67
N ALA A 242 -12.25 6.36 -4.44
CA ALA A 242 -12.17 6.36 -5.90
C ALA A 242 -11.49 7.63 -6.44
N LEU A 243 -11.83 8.80 -5.87
CA LEU A 243 -11.24 10.09 -6.25
C LEU A 243 -9.76 10.17 -5.88
N SER A 244 -9.37 9.69 -4.70
CA SER A 244 -7.97 9.61 -4.28
C SER A 244 -7.16 8.72 -5.22
N ALA A 245 -7.63 7.52 -5.50
CA ALA A 245 -6.96 6.59 -6.42
C ALA A 245 -6.83 7.15 -7.85
N ALA A 246 -7.86 7.84 -8.35
CA ALA A 246 -7.82 8.49 -9.65
C ALA A 246 -6.80 9.64 -9.70
N LYS A 247 -6.66 10.38 -8.60
CA LYS A 247 -5.72 11.50 -8.50
C LYS A 247 -4.28 11.02 -8.35
N ASP A 248 -4.03 10.00 -7.53
CA ASP A 248 -2.71 9.39 -7.40
C ASP A 248 -2.21 8.84 -8.75
N ALA A 249 -3.13 8.31 -9.58
CA ALA A 249 -2.82 7.88 -10.96
C ALA A 249 -2.54 9.07 -11.90
N ALA A 250 -3.14 10.24 -11.68
CA ALA A 250 -2.96 11.43 -12.49
C ALA A 250 -1.70 12.23 -12.11
N ASP A 251 -1.38 12.34 -10.84
CA ASP A 251 -0.19 13.05 -10.32
C ASP A 251 1.13 12.36 -10.73
N THR A 252 1.09 11.08 -11.10
CA THR A 252 2.22 10.41 -11.77
C THR A 252 2.46 10.93 -13.21
N ALA A 253 1.55 11.71 -13.78
CA ALA A 253 1.59 12.15 -15.17
C ALA A 253 1.78 13.67 -15.39
N ALA A 254 1.52 14.54 -14.41
CA ALA A 254 1.71 15.99 -14.59
C ALA A 254 1.79 16.77 -13.26
N ALA A 255 2.89 17.48 -13.06
CA ALA A 255 2.95 18.56 -12.07
C ALA A 255 2.17 19.77 -12.63
N SER A 256 0.98 20.05 -12.14
CA SER A 256 0.21 21.24 -12.49
C SER A 256 -0.19 22.03 -11.25
N ASP A 257 -0.08 23.37 -11.36
CA ASP A 257 -0.48 24.36 -10.37
C ASP A 257 -1.87 24.05 -9.78
N THR A 258 -1.89 23.66 -8.50
CA THR A 258 -3.15 23.46 -7.78
C THR A 258 -3.67 24.82 -7.32
N PRO A 259 -4.97 25.14 -7.52
CA PRO A 259 -5.58 26.35 -6.97
C PRO A 259 -5.48 26.33 -5.42
N ALA A 260 -5.37 27.51 -4.83
CA ALA A 260 -5.21 27.70 -3.38
C ALA A 260 -6.21 26.82 -2.60
N ASP A 261 -5.69 25.98 -1.69
CA ASP A 261 -6.49 25.05 -0.90
C ASP A 261 -7.44 25.82 0.04
N ILE A 262 -8.72 25.85 -0.32
CA ILE A 262 -9.76 26.37 0.56
C ILE A 262 -10.06 25.34 1.65
N PRO A 263 -10.10 25.69 2.94
CA PRO A 263 -10.47 24.78 4.01
C PRO A 263 -11.83 24.11 3.75
N LEU A 264 -11.94 22.83 4.09
CA LEU A 264 -13.11 22.01 3.76
C LEU A 264 -14.43 22.55 4.35
N ASP A 265 -14.38 23.14 5.53
CA ASP A 265 -15.52 23.80 6.21
C ASP A 265 -16.02 25.05 5.48
N LYS A 266 -15.14 25.71 4.72
CA LYS A 266 -15.44 26.87 3.89
C LYS A 266 -15.70 26.52 2.42
N ALA A 267 -15.46 25.26 2.03
CA ALA A 267 -15.73 24.80 0.68
C ALA A 267 -17.23 24.85 0.36
N PRO A 268 -17.61 25.05 -0.93
CA PRO A 268 -19.00 25.02 -1.34
C PRO A 268 -19.73 23.75 -0.89
N PRO A 269 -21.02 23.82 -0.59
CA PRO A 269 -21.76 22.69 -0.05
C PRO A 269 -21.95 21.51 -1.02
N TYR A 270 -21.79 21.74 -2.32
CA TYR A 270 -22.03 20.75 -3.40
C TYR A 270 -21.01 20.83 -4.55
N ALA A 271 -19.89 21.53 -4.37
CA ALA A 271 -18.83 21.55 -5.37
C ALA A 271 -17.92 20.31 -5.25
N PRO A 272 -17.39 19.80 -6.37
CA PRO A 272 -16.44 18.70 -6.32
C PRO A 272 -15.18 19.09 -5.53
N LEU A 273 -14.71 18.19 -4.68
CA LEU A 273 -13.47 18.37 -3.91
C LEU A 273 -12.27 18.18 -4.84
N LEU A 274 -11.57 19.25 -5.16
CA LEU A 274 -10.50 19.25 -6.16
C LEU A 274 -9.09 19.14 -5.56
N GLY A 275 -8.86 19.62 -4.33
CA GLY A 275 -7.57 19.62 -3.65
C GLY A 275 -7.24 18.30 -2.96
N THR A 276 -5.96 17.91 -2.93
CA THR A 276 -5.51 16.72 -2.16
C THR A 276 -5.73 16.90 -0.65
N THR A 277 -5.51 18.10 -0.14
CA THR A 277 -5.74 18.46 1.25
C THR A 277 -7.21 18.39 1.59
N GLN A 278 -8.11 18.86 0.71
CA GLN A 278 -9.56 18.75 0.88
C GLN A 278 -10.03 17.30 0.88
N LEU A 279 -9.52 16.46 -0.02
CA LEU A 279 -9.85 15.03 -0.06
C LEU A 279 -9.42 14.32 1.23
N ARG A 280 -8.21 14.59 1.73
CA ARG A 280 -7.72 14.03 3.00
C ARG A 280 -8.56 14.52 4.20
N ALA A 281 -8.85 15.80 4.27
CA ALA A 281 -9.68 16.37 5.33
C ALA A 281 -11.10 15.80 5.30
N ALA A 282 -11.69 15.62 4.11
CA ALA A 282 -12.98 14.98 3.93
C ALA A 282 -12.96 13.51 4.37
N ALA A 283 -11.93 12.76 3.96
CA ALA A 283 -11.76 11.37 4.37
C ALA A 283 -11.57 11.24 5.89
N GLN A 284 -10.81 12.16 6.51
CA GLN A 284 -10.64 12.21 7.96
C GLN A 284 -11.96 12.49 8.68
N ALA A 285 -12.71 13.47 8.23
CA ALA A 285 -14.01 13.80 8.82
C ALA A 285 -15.02 12.64 8.68
N VAL A 286 -15.09 12.02 7.49
CA VAL A 286 -15.98 10.89 7.19
C VAL A 286 -15.63 9.66 8.04
N ASP A 287 -14.37 9.23 8.03
CA ASP A 287 -13.95 8.02 8.76
C ASP A 287 -14.06 8.22 10.29
N THR A 288 -13.74 9.42 10.79
CA THR A 288 -13.86 9.75 12.22
C THR A 288 -15.33 9.75 12.67
N ALA A 289 -16.21 10.38 11.89
CA ALA A 289 -17.65 10.40 12.19
C ALA A 289 -18.26 8.99 12.06
N LEU A 290 -17.84 8.21 11.06
CA LEU A 290 -18.29 6.83 10.86
C LEU A 290 -17.91 5.94 12.05
N LEU A 291 -16.68 6.06 12.55
CA LEU A 291 -16.24 5.32 13.73
C LEU A 291 -17.07 5.70 14.96
N LYS A 292 -17.31 7.00 15.19
CA LYS A 292 -18.16 7.49 16.28
C LYS A 292 -19.61 7.00 16.15
N ALA A 293 -20.16 7.03 14.94
CA ALA A 293 -21.51 6.52 14.67
C ALA A 293 -21.59 5.00 14.94
N PHE A 294 -20.57 4.22 14.53
CA PHE A 294 -20.51 2.79 14.85
C PHE A 294 -20.41 2.52 16.35
N LEU A 295 -19.67 3.32 17.11
CA LEU A 295 -19.60 3.17 18.57
C LEU A 295 -20.97 3.32 19.23
N LEU A 296 -21.86 4.14 18.66
CA LEU A 296 -23.21 4.40 19.18
C LEU A 296 -24.26 3.40 18.67
N THR A 297 -24.14 2.93 17.41
CA THR A 297 -25.21 2.14 16.76
C THR A 297 -24.83 0.70 16.48
N LYS A 298 -23.61 0.45 16.00
CA LYS A 298 -23.15 -0.86 15.52
C LYS A 298 -21.75 -1.20 16.05
N PRO A 299 -21.60 -1.42 17.36
CA PRO A 299 -20.27 -1.61 18.00
C PRO A 299 -19.44 -2.75 17.40
N ALA A 300 -20.09 -3.77 16.79
CA ALA A 300 -19.40 -4.88 16.14
C ALA A 300 -18.60 -4.47 14.90
N LEU A 301 -18.96 -3.35 14.23
CA LEU A 301 -18.28 -2.89 13.02
C LEU A 301 -17.05 -2.02 13.30
N VAL A 302 -16.87 -1.55 14.53
CA VAL A 302 -15.73 -0.71 14.93
C VAL A 302 -14.40 -1.41 14.65
N GLY A 303 -14.28 -2.68 15.06
CA GLY A 303 -13.07 -3.46 14.81
C GLY A 303 -12.75 -3.68 13.33
N ALA A 304 -13.79 -3.82 12.50
CA ALA A 304 -13.62 -3.93 11.06
C ALA A 304 -13.06 -2.63 10.45
N LEU A 305 -13.58 -1.47 10.88
CA LEU A 305 -13.10 -0.16 10.42
C LEU A 305 -11.66 0.13 10.88
N CYS A 306 -11.29 -0.25 12.11
CA CYS A 306 -9.95 -0.04 12.64
C CYS A 306 -8.88 -0.91 11.94
N ARG A 307 -9.25 -2.09 11.41
CA ARG A 307 -8.33 -3.00 10.72
C ARG A 307 -8.09 -2.67 9.25
N VAL A 308 -9.04 -1.99 8.60
CA VAL A 308 -8.85 -1.56 7.22
C VAL A 308 -8.18 -0.19 7.17
N ASP A 309 -7.58 0.12 6.02
CA ASP A 309 -7.04 1.46 5.80
C ASP A 309 -8.13 2.52 5.96
N ASN A 310 -7.87 3.48 6.84
CA ASN A 310 -8.81 4.53 7.23
C ASN A 310 -8.07 5.85 7.51
N HIS A 311 -8.80 6.96 7.53
CA HIS A 311 -8.29 8.30 7.81
C HIS A 311 -8.79 8.86 9.16
N CYS A 312 -9.20 7.99 10.10
CA CYS A 312 -9.67 8.42 11.40
C CYS A 312 -8.68 9.36 12.11
N ASP A 313 -9.21 10.39 12.75
CA ASP A 313 -8.46 11.29 13.62
C ASP A 313 -8.20 10.61 14.97
N VAL A 314 -6.99 10.13 15.15
CA VAL A 314 -6.62 9.35 16.35
C VAL A 314 -6.86 10.13 17.65
N PRO A 315 -6.43 11.41 17.80
CA PRO A 315 -6.72 12.23 18.98
C PRO A 315 -8.21 12.32 19.34
N ALA A 316 -9.08 12.34 18.33
CA ALA A 316 -10.53 12.46 18.56
C ALA A 316 -11.20 11.13 18.95
N VAL A 317 -10.65 9.97 18.52
CA VAL A 317 -11.29 8.65 18.75
C VAL A 317 -10.62 7.80 19.82
N ALA A 318 -9.31 7.96 20.05
CA ALA A 318 -8.59 7.17 21.05
C ALA A 318 -9.16 7.30 22.46
N PRO A 319 -9.56 8.51 22.95
CA PRO A 319 -10.20 8.62 24.26
C PRO A 319 -11.53 7.87 24.36
N LEU A 320 -12.31 7.86 23.26
CA LEU A 320 -13.61 7.18 23.21
C LEU A 320 -13.44 5.65 23.26
N LEU A 321 -12.48 5.13 22.49
CA LEU A 321 -12.15 3.70 22.50
C LEU A 321 -11.61 3.25 23.86
N ARG A 322 -10.78 4.08 24.51
CA ARG A 322 -10.31 3.82 25.90
C ARG A 322 -11.45 3.81 26.91
N ALA A 323 -12.36 4.79 26.83
CA ALA A 323 -13.50 4.88 27.74
C ALA A 323 -14.46 3.68 27.62
N GLN A 324 -14.54 3.07 26.45
CA GLN A 324 -15.33 1.86 26.20
C GLN A 324 -14.53 0.56 26.34
N GLU A 325 -13.29 0.63 26.86
CA GLU A 325 -12.38 -0.51 27.06
C GLU A 325 -12.08 -1.32 25.78
N ARG A 326 -12.16 -0.68 24.60
CA ARG A 326 -11.91 -1.29 23.28
C ARG A 326 -10.44 -1.22 22.89
N PHE A 327 -9.60 -1.86 23.67
CA PHE A 327 -8.15 -1.76 23.53
C PHE A 327 -7.64 -2.49 22.29
N HIS A 328 -8.24 -3.60 21.87
CA HIS A 328 -7.85 -4.33 20.66
C HIS A 328 -8.09 -3.50 19.39
N GLU A 329 -9.22 -2.80 19.33
CA GLU A 329 -9.54 -1.91 18.24
C GLU A 329 -8.60 -0.71 18.21
N LEU A 330 -8.24 -0.17 19.39
CA LEU A 330 -7.31 0.93 19.50
C LEU A 330 -5.90 0.54 19.06
N VAL A 331 -5.42 -0.64 19.45
CA VAL A 331 -4.13 -1.18 18.97
C VAL A 331 -4.15 -1.37 17.46
N SER A 332 -5.27 -1.90 16.91
CA SER A 332 -5.43 -2.06 15.46
C SER A 332 -5.41 -0.72 14.72
N LEU A 333 -6.04 0.32 15.30
CA LEU A 333 -6.04 1.68 14.76
C LEU A 333 -4.63 2.28 14.77
N TYR A 334 -3.92 2.20 15.89
CA TYR A 334 -2.53 2.66 16.00
C TYR A 334 -1.62 1.97 14.99
N ARG A 335 -1.79 0.65 14.81
CA ARG A 335 -1.05 -0.13 13.83
C ARG A 335 -1.27 0.38 12.40
N GLY A 336 -2.53 0.60 12.02
CA GLY A 336 -2.87 1.14 10.69
C GLY A 336 -2.33 2.55 10.46
N LYS A 337 -2.09 3.33 11.52
CA LYS A 337 -1.50 4.69 11.48
C LYS A 337 0.01 4.72 11.66
N ARG A 338 0.68 3.58 11.77
CA ARG A 338 2.11 3.45 12.09
C ARG A 338 2.51 4.14 13.41
N MET A 339 1.58 4.27 14.35
CA MET A 339 1.81 4.80 15.69
C MET A 339 2.21 3.66 16.62
N HIS A 340 3.35 3.02 16.32
CA HIS A 340 3.77 1.78 16.97
C HIS A 340 4.14 1.99 18.43
N ARG A 341 4.71 3.15 18.78
CA ARG A 341 5.08 3.49 20.17
C ARG A 341 3.85 3.57 21.06
N GLU A 342 2.79 4.20 20.60
CA GLU A 342 1.52 4.34 21.34
C GLU A 342 0.82 2.99 21.48
N ALA A 343 0.86 2.15 20.43
CA ALA A 343 0.33 0.80 20.49
C ALA A 343 1.08 -0.06 21.52
N LEU A 344 2.41 -0.03 21.50
CA LEU A 344 3.26 -0.77 22.43
C LEU A 344 3.14 -0.25 23.86
N ALA A 345 3.01 1.07 24.05
CA ALA A 345 2.76 1.66 25.36
C ALA A 345 1.43 1.17 25.93
N LEU A 346 0.38 1.10 25.10
CA LEU A 346 -0.93 0.59 25.50
C LEU A 346 -0.88 -0.91 25.85
N LEU A 347 -0.19 -1.72 25.04
CA LEU A 347 0.00 -3.15 25.30
C LEU A 347 0.77 -3.36 26.61
N ARG A 348 1.79 -2.54 26.88
CA ARG A 348 2.54 -2.57 28.13
C ARG A 348 1.68 -2.16 29.34
N GLU A 349 0.86 -1.10 29.21
CA GLU A 349 -0.08 -0.64 30.25
C GLU A 349 -1.09 -1.74 30.61
N ARG A 350 -1.52 -2.50 29.59
CA ARG A 350 -2.54 -3.56 29.74
C ARG A 350 -1.95 -4.96 29.94
N ALA A 351 -0.64 -5.07 30.13
CA ALA A 351 0.04 -6.35 30.32
C ALA A 351 -0.40 -7.02 31.62
N THR A 352 -1.41 -7.86 31.55
CA THR A 352 -1.97 -8.63 32.66
C THR A 352 -1.78 -10.13 32.41
N GLY A 353 -1.44 -10.89 33.42
CA GLY A 353 -1.26 -12.33 33.32
C GLY A 353 -0.53 -12.90 34.53
N ASP A 354 -0.74 -14.18 34.80
CA ASP A 354 -0.16 -14.88 35.98
C ASP A 354 1.33 -15.20 35.78
N SER A 355 1.81 -15.27 34.53
CA SER A 355 3.22 -15.50 34.21
C SER A 355 3.83 -14.33 33.44
N ALA A 356 5.16 -14.22 33.47
CA ALA A 356 5.90 -13.22 32.71
C ALA A 356 5.62 -13.38 31.21
N ASP A 357 5.64 -14.61 30.71
CA ASP A 357 5.39 -14.89 29.28
C ASP A 357 3.96 -14.51 28.86
N ALA A 358 2.95 -14.77 29.69
CA ALA A 358 1.57 -14.37 29.38
C ALA A 358 1.40 -12.85 29.31
N ARG A 359 2.16 -12.09 30.10
CA ARG A 359 2.13 -10.62 30.10
C ARG A 359 2.76 -10.03 28.86
N VAL A 360 3.83 -10.63 28.35
CA VAL A 360 4.54 -10.12 27.16
C VAL A 360 3.98 -10.64 25.84
N ALA A 361 3.21 -11.76 25.85
CA ALA A 361 2.72 -12.41 24.65
C ALA A 361 2.03 -11.47 23.64
N PRO A 362 1.12 -10.54 24.03
CA PRO A 362 0.49 -9.62 23.08
C PRO A 362 1.49 -8.65 22.45
N THR A 363 2.53 -8.24 23.19
CA THR A 363 3.59 -7.38 22.67
C THR A 363 4.50 -8.13 21.71
N VAL A 364 4.83 -9.38 22.04
CA VAL A 364 5.62 -10.27 21.18
C VAL A 364 4.91 -10.50 19.85
N GLU A 365 3.62 -10.82 19.86
CA GLU A 365 2.80 -11.01 18.67
C GLU A 365 2.72 -9.72 17.81
N TYR A 366 2.57 -8.58 18.48
CA TYR A 366 2.54 -7.29 17.79
C TYR A 366 3.86 -6.98 17.11
N VAL A 367 4.99 -7.13 17.80
CA VAL A 367 6.34 -6.85 17.33
C VAL A 367 6.75 -7.81 16.21
N ALA A 368 6.40 -9.10 16.31
CA ALA A 368 6.70 -10.10 15.29
C ALA A 368 6.12 -9.77 13.91
N ALA A 369 5.10 -8.92 13.85
CA ALA A 369 4.46 -8.50 12.62
C ALA A 369 4.97 -7.13 12.11
N LEU A 370 5.99 -6.52 12.75
CA LEU A 370 6.63 -5.28 12.30
C LEU A 370 7.84 -5.58 11.41
N GLY A 371 8.15 -4.64 10.51
CA GLY A 371 9.28 -4.76 9.58
C GLY A 371 10.52 -3.97 10.00
N ALA A 372 11.53 -3.96 9.12
CA ALA A 372 12.78 -3.23 9.31
C ALA A 372 12.60 -1.70 9.45
N ASP A 373 11.55 -1.16 8.81
CA ASP A 373 11.24 0.28 8.85
C ASP A 373 10.91 0.79 10.26
N ASP A 374 10.44 -0.12 11.14
CA ASP A 374 9.99 0.20 12.50
C ASP A 374 10.99 -0.27 13.57
N ALA A 375 12.26 -0.46 13.19
CA ALA A 375 13.32 -1.02 14.03
C ALA A 375 13.44 -0.35 15.40
N ASP A 376 13.29 0.96 15.49
CA ASP A 376 13.40 1.70 16.76
C ASP A 376 12.29 1.31 17.75
N ALA A 377 11.05 1.16 17.26
CA ALA A 377 9.93 0.75 18.08
C ALA A 377 10.05 -0.71 18.53
N VAL A 378 10.57 -1.56 17.63
CA VAL A 378 10.82 -2.97 17.92
C VAL A 378 11.88 -3.13 19.03
N LEU A 379 13.01 -2.43 18.93
CA LEU A 379 14.11 -2.51 19.89
C LEU A 379 13.69 -1.94 21.26
N GLU A 380 12.95 -0.82 21.28
CA GLU A 380 12.42 -0.24 22.50
C GLU A 380 11.46 -1.20 23.23
N ALA A 381 10.55 -1.84 22.48
CA ALA A 381 9.64 -2.84 23.03
C ALA A 381 10.36 -4.11 23.51
N ALA A 382 11.35 -4.56 22.72
CA ALA A 382 12.15 -5.73 23.05
C ALA A 382 12.91 -5.57 24.37
N GLY A 383 13.45 -4.38 24.66
CA GLY A 383 14.11 -4.09 25.94
C GLY A 383 13.17 -4.33 27.14
N TRP A 384 11.90 -3.93 27.02
CA TRP A 384 10.91 -4.23 28.05
C TRP A 384 10.57 -5.72 28.14
N VAL A 385 10.38 -6.39 27.00
CA VAL A 385 10.10 -7.83 26.95
C VAL A 385 11.25 -8.63 27.58
N LEU A 386 12.50 -8.30 27.23
CA LEU A 386 13.71 -8.92 27.76
C LEU A 386 13.80 -8.78 29.29
N SER A 387 13.40 -7.62 29.84
CA SER A 387 13.43 -7.41 31.30
C SER A 387 12.47 -8.30 32.09
N LEU A 388 11.39 -8.77 31.46
CA LEU A 388 10.37 -9.61 32.08
C LEU A 388 10.52 -11.09 31.73
N ALA A 389 10.77 -11.39 30.45
CA ALA A 389 10.83 -12.73 29.88
C ALA A 389 12.00 -12.84 28.88
N PRO A 390 13.24 -13.03 29.36
CA PRO A 390 14.46 -12.98 28.50
C PRO A 390 14.42 -13.94 27.31
N ARG A 391 13.89 -15.16 27.51
CA ARG A 391 13.76 -16.16 26.43
C ARG A 391 12.74 -15.77 25.37
N ALA A 392 11.61 -15.19 25.77
CA ALA A 392 10.60 -14.68 24.82
C ALA A 392 11.15 -13.46 24.05
N GLY A 393 11.96 -12.62 24.71
CA GLY A 393 12.66 -11.51 24.06
C GLY A 393 13.68 -11.96 23.01
N LEU A 394 14.47 -13.00 23.31
CA LEU A 394 15.40 -13.58 22.35
C LEU A 394 14.66 -14.20 21.15
N ALA A 395 13.53 -14.86 21.39
CA ALA A 395 12.72 -15.47 20.33
C ALA A 395 12.21 -14.47 19.29
N LEU A 396 12.02 -13.18 19.67
CA LEU A 396 11.68 -12.10 18.75
C LEU A 396 12.73 -11.92 17.64
N PHE A 397 13.99 -12.16 17.95
CA PHE A 397 15.10 -11.90 17.04
C PHE A 397 15.63 -13.16 16.36
N THR A 398 15.28 -14.36 16.84
CA THR A 398 15.81 -15.64 16.31
C THR A 398 14.83 -16.38 15.40
N GLY A 399 13.57 -15.93 15.28
CA GLY A 399 12.52 -16.51 14.41
C GLY A 399 12.57 -15.96 12.98
N GLU A 400 11.40 -15.74 12.40
CA GLU A 400 11.22 -15.18 11.04
C GLU A 400 11.80 -13.77 10.89
N GLN A 401 12.00 -13.06 11.99
CA GLN A 401 12.60 -11.72 12.04
C GLN A 401 14.14 -11.73 12.02
N LEU A 402 14.76 -12.91 12.01
CA LEU A 402 16.21 -13.01 11.98
C LEU A 402 16.77 -12.42 10.69
N GLY A 403 17.65 -11.44 10.81
CA GLY A 403 18.23 -10.72 9.68
C GLY A 403 17.40 -9.54 9.13
N VAL A 404 16.17 -9.32 9.62
CA VAL A 404 15.34 -8.15 9.24
C VAL A 404 15.88 -6.87 9.90
N LEU A 405 16.30 -6.97 11.15
CA LEU A 405 16.88 -5.84 11.89
C LEU A 405 18.40 -5.80 11.78
N PRO A 406 19.04 -4.62 11.89
CA PRO A 406 20.50 -4.50 11.90
C PRO A 406 21.09 -5.29 13.07
N PRO A 407 21.92 -6.35 12.84
CA PRO A 407 22.35 -7.26 13.90
C PRO A 407 23.10 -6.56 15.06
N ARG A 408 23.88 -5.54 14.77
CA ARG A 408 24.63 -4.79 15.81
C ARG A 408 23.69 -4.13 16.81
N ARG A 409 22.61 -3.50 16.34
CA ARG A 409 21.64 -2.83 17.23
C ARG A 409 20.89 -3.83 18.10
N VAL A 410 20.59 -5.01 17.54
CA VAL A 410 19.97 -6.09 18.31
C VAL A 410 20.93 -6.58 19.39
N VAL A 411 22.21 -6.76 19.07
CA VAL A 411 23.25 -7.16 20.02
C VAL A 411 23.38 -6.12 21.16
N ASP A 412 23.40 -4.81 20.81
CA ASP A 412 23.47 -3.75 21.83
C ASP A 412 22.30 -3.84 22.82
N THR A 413 21.08 -4.08 22.30
CA THR A 413 19.88 -4.22 23.15
C THR A 413 19.91 -5.50 24.00
N LEU A 414 20.41 -6.60 23.46
CA LEU A 414 20.55 -7.86 24.18
C LEU A 414 21.65 -7.78 25.25
N ASP A 415 22.77 -7.07 24.97
CA ASP A 415 23.86 -6.85 25.92
C ASP A 415 23.43 -6.04 27.14
N GLU A 416 22.53 -5.07 26.96
CA GLU A 416 21.96 -4.31 28.08
C GLU A 416 21.11 -5.19 29.00
N ALA A 417 20.50 -6.25 28.46
CA ALA A 417 19.66 -7.16 29.23
C ALA A 417 20.44 -8.35 29.81
N ASP A 418 21.12 -9.11 28.96
CA ASP A 418 21.94 -10.27 29.32
C ASP A 418 22.94 -10.57 28.17
N PRO A 419 24.24 -10.42 28.39
CA PRO A 419 25.28 -10.72 27.41
C PRO A 419 25.25 -12.16 26.86
N PHE A 420 24.74 -13.12 27.65
CA PHE A 420 24.65 -14.51 27.24
C PHE A 420 23.62 -14.70 26.11
N LEU A 421 22.49 -13.98 26.17
CA LEU A 421 21.48 -13.99 25.10
C LEU A 421 22.01 -13.34 23.83
N ALA A 422 22.84 -12.31 23.94
CA ALA A 422 23.49 -11.69 22.81
C ALA A 422 24.41 -12.67 22.07
N ASP A 423 25.16 -13.49 22.81
CA ASP A 423 26.04 -14.49 22.22
C ASP A 423 25.25 -15.63 21.52
N GLU A 424 24.11 -16.07 22.10
CA GLU A 424 23.20 -17.02 21.48
C GLU A 424 22.57 -16.45 20.19
N TYR A 425 22.22 -15.18 20.18
CA TYR A 425 21.73 -14.49 18.98
C TYR A 425 22.81 -14.40 17.92
N ILE A 426 24.04 -13.99 18.27
CA ILE A 426 25.18 -13.88 17.36
C ILE A 426 25.44 -15.23 16.69
N ALA A 427 25.42 -16.33 17.46
CA ALA A 427 25.58 -17.66 16.90
C ALA A 427 24.52 -17.98 15.84
N SER A 428 23.27 -17.59 16.07
CA SER A 428 22.17 -17.79 15.11
C SER A 428 22.34 -16.96 13.84
N VAL A 429 22.75 -15.70 13.97
CA VAL A 429 22.95 -14.76 12.84
C VAL A 429 24.15 -15.15 11.99
N VAL A 430 25.24 -15.59 12.62
CA VAL A 430 26.43 -16.09 11.92
C VAL A 430 26.12 -17.39 11.17
N ALA A 431 25.33 -18.29 11.77
CA ALA A 431 24.89 -19.53 11.11
C ALA A 431 24.06 -19.27 9.86
N GLN A 432 23.37 -18.13 9.77
CA GLN A 432 22.62 -17.69 8.58
C GLN A 432 23.47 -16.95 7.53
N GLY A 433 24.77 -16.80 7.77
CA GLY A 433 25.70 -16.23 6.80
C GLY A 433 25.98 -14.74 6.93
N CYS A 434 25.70 -14.14 8.07
CA CYS A 434 26.16 -12.77 8.34
C CYS A 434 27.69 -12.71 8.36
N MET A 435 28.27 -11.75 7.65
CA MET A 435 29.74 -11.59 7.49
C MET A 435 30.31 -10.39 8.28
N ASP A 436 29.62 -9.95 9.33
CA ASP A 436 30.12 -8.81 10.14
C ASP A 436 31.34 -9.23 10.98
N PRO A 437 32.55 -8.65 10.75
CA PRO A 437 33.77 -9.04 11.45
C PRO A 437 33.70 -8.87 12.97
N ALA A 438 32.94 -7.88 13.47
CA ALA A 438 32.82 -7.65 14.90
C ALA A 438 32.07 -8.78 15.59
N LEU A 439 30.97 -9.25 14.97
CA LEU A 439 30.14 -10.35 15.49
C LEU A 439 30.91 -11.69 15.44
N HIS A 440 31.61 -11.96 14.33
CA HIS A 440 32.45 -13.14 14.20
C HIS A 440 33.58 -13.13 15.23
N THR A 441 34.22 -11.97 15.48
CA THR A 441 35.28 -11.84 16.46
C THR A 441 34.75 -12.08 17.88
N ARG A 442 33.57 -11.54 18.20
CA ARG A 442 32.93 -11.76 19.50
C ARG A 442 32.59 -13.22 19.72
N LEU A 443 31.97 -13.87 18.74
CA LEU A 443 31.62 -15.30 18.83
C LEU A 443 32.86 -16.19 18.93
N ALA A 444 33.92 -15.86 18.16
CA ALA A 444 35.21 -16.54 18.27
C ALA A 444 35.82 -16.41 19.68
N LYS A 445 35.72 -15.23 20.34
CA LYS A 445 36.14 -15.04 21.72
C LYS A 445 35.40 -15.94 22.69
N VAL A 446 34.07 -16.05 22.55
CA VAL A 446 33.25 -16.93 23.38
C VAL A 446 33.66 -18.39 23.23
N TYR A 447 33.85 -18.88 21.98
CA TYR A 447 34.32 -20.25 21.75
C TYR A 447 35.72 -20.52 22.28
N VAL A 448 36.65 -19.57 22.13
CA VAL A 448 38.03 -19.69 22.61
C VAL A 448 38.06 -19.66 24.14
N ASP A 449 37.27 -18.80 24.77
CA ASP A 449 37.15 -18.75 26.22
C ASP A 449 36.56 -20.04 26.80
N ALA A 450 35.45 -20.53 26.22
CA ALA A 450 34.87 -21.81 26.57
C ALA A 450 35.87 -22.98 26.41
N ALA A 451 36.66 -22.99 25.33
CA ALA A 451 37.71 -23.98 25.07
C ALA A 451 38.86 -23.91 26.11
N SER A 452 39.12 -22.70 26.67
CA SER A 452 40.17 -22.51 27.69
C SER A 452 39.82 -23.09 29.03
N HIS A 453 38.52 -23.17 29.37
CA HIS A 453 38.02 -23.57 30.69
C HIS A 453 37.35 -24.95 30.70
N SER A 454 37.17 -25.60 29.53
CA SER A 454 36.35 -26.82 29.40
C SER A 454 37.06 -27.96 28.68
N ALA A 455 36.40 -29.16 28.67
CA ALA A 455 36.91 -30.39 28.08
C ALA A 455 36.94 -30.39 26.53
N GLU A 456 37.52 -31.43 25.94
CA GLU A 456 37.73 -31.59 24.48
C GLU A 456 36.60 -31.18 23.53
N PRO A 457 35.29 -31.41 23.79
CA PRO A 457 34.26 -31.03 22.79
C PRO A 457 34.20 -29.54 22.50
N HIS A 458 34.58 -28.70 23.45
CA HIS A 458 34.60 -27.24 23.26
C HIS A 458 35.82 -26.78 22.45
N LYS A 459 36.92 -27.49 22.54
CA LYS A 459 38.12 -27.23 21.73
C LYS A 459 37.87 -27.54 20.26
N ASP A 460 37.20 -28.67 19.97
CA ASP A 460 36.80 -29.02 18.61
C ASP A 460 35.78 -28.03 18.04
N ALA A 461 34.83 -27.58 18.84
CA ALA A 461 33.86 -26.56 18.41
C ALA A 461 34.55 -25.22 18.07
N ALA A 462 35.51 -24.80 18.89
CA ALA A 462 36.29 -23.58 18.61
C ALA A 462 37.11 -23.70 17.32
N LEU A 463 37.78 -24.83 17.12
CA LEU A 463 38.56 -25.06 15.90
C LEU A 463 37.67 -25.12 14.65
N ASN A 464 36.53 -25.82 14.72
CA ASN A 464 35.58 -25.91 13.62
C ASN A 464 35.03 -24.54 13.26
N PHE A 465 34.70 -23.70 14.25
CA PHE A 465 34.26 -22.34 14.01
C PHE A 465 35.36 -21.47 13.37
N LEU A 466 36.58 -21.51 13.90
CA LEU A 466 37.70 -20.74 13.38
C LEU A 466 38.07 -21.12 11.93
N ARG A 467 37.94 -22.38 11.55
CA ARG A 467 38.14 -22.84 10.19
C ARG A 467 37.00 -22.45 9.25
N SER A 468 35.76 -22.56 9.69
CA SER A 468 34.60 -22.27 8.87
C SER A 468 34.36 -20.77 8.68
N SER A 469 34.74 -19.93 9.64
CA SER A 469 34.49 -18.50 9.64
C SER A 469 35.62 -17.70 8.99
N PRO A 470 35.36 -16.92 7.91
CA PRO A 470 36.41 -16.14 7.26
C PRO A 470 36.62 -14.74 7.84
N ALA A 471 35.74 -14.25 8.72
CA ALA A 471 35.58 -12.81 8.98
C ALA A 471 36.06 -12.32 10.36
N TYR A 472 36.60 -13.16 11.22
CA TYR A 472 37.06 -12.74 12.54
C TYR A 472 38.46 -12.09 12.54
N ASP A 473 38.74 -11.25 13.55
CA ASP A 473 40.05 -10.64 13.77
C ASP A 473 40.99 -11.61 14.55
N ALA A 474 41.83 -12.33 13.80
CA ALA A 474 42.79 -13.26 14.36
C ALA A 474 43.84 -12.62 15.26
N ALA A 475 44.23 -11.34 15.03
CA ALA A 475 45.21 -10.64 15.85
C ALA A 475 44.68 -10.38 17.25
N SER A 476 43.44 -9.89 17.37
CA SER A 476 42.76 -9.67 18.64
C SER A 476 42.63 -10.96 19.46
N LEU A 477 42.23 -12.07 18.79
CA LEU A 477 42.09 -13.37 19.45
C LEU A 477 43.42 -13.93 19.95
N LEU A 478 44.50 -13.76 19.17
CA LEU A 478 45.83 -14.24 19.53
C LEU A 478 46.38 -13.54 20.80
N THR A 479 46.05 -12.26 21.00
CA THR A 479 46.45 -11.51 22.18
C THR A 479 45.73 -11.95 23.46
N MET A 480 44.55 -12.56 23.34
CA MET A 480 43.78 -13.07 24.49
C MET A 480 44.23 -14.43 24.96
N LEU A 481 44.87 -15.21 24.11
CA LEU A 481 45.33 -16.55 24.49
C LEU A 481 46.49 -16.46 25.47
N PRO A 482 46.51 -17.25 26.57
CA PRO A 482 47.63 -17.31 27.50
C PRO A 482 48.91 -17.73 26.78
N ALA A 483 50.08 -17.24 27.29
CA ALA A 483 51.37 -17.45 26.64
C ALA A 483 51.79 -18.94 26.62
N GLU A 484 51.32 -19.73 27.58
CA GLU A 484 51.59 -21.16 27.64
C GLU A 484 50.62 -21.96 26.76
N PRO A 485 51.01 -23.16 26.25
CA PRO A 485 50.31 -23.88 25.22
C PRO A 485 49.00 -24.56 25.69
N ALA A 486 48.10 -23.77 26.29
CA ALA A 486 46.81 -24.34 26.73
C ALA A 486 45.92 -24.77 25.55
N LEU A 487 46.06 -24.12 24.38
CA LEU A 487 45.28 -24.41 23.16
C LEU A 487 46.19 -24.33 21.91
N PRO A 488 47.16 -25.23 21.74
CA PRO A 488 48.18 -25.11 20.67
C PRO A 488 47.54 -25.19 19.26
N ALA A 489 46.51 -25.99 19.06
CA ALA A 489 45.82 -26.13 17.77
C ALA A 489 45.05 -24.84 17.39
N VAL A 490 44.35 -24.19 18.33
CA VAL A 490 43.67 -22.92 18.13
C VAL A 490 44.69 -21.82 17.79
N ARG A 491 45.80 -21.75 18.53
CA ARG A 491 46.88 -20.81 18.27
C ARG A 491 47.50 -21.00 16.88
N ALA A 492 47.70 -22.25 16.47
CA ALA A 492 48.25 -22.53 15.16
C ALA A 492 47.30 -22.06 14.03
N GLU A 493 46.01 -22.27 14.18
CA GLU A 493 44.98 -21.78 13.24
C GLU A 493 44.99 -20.25 13.12
N LEU A 494 45.05 -19.54 14.26
CA LEU A 494 45.12 -18.06 14.28
C LEU A 494 46.39 -17.54 13.65
N LEU A 495 47.54 -18.18 13.90
CA LEU A 495 48.81 -17.82 13.25
C LEU A 495 48.76 -18.08 11.74
N GLY A 496 48.12 -19.11 11.30
CA GLY A 496 47.87 -19.41 9.88
C GLY A 496 47.11 -18.29 9.20
N ARG A 497 46.03 -17.85 9.81
CA ARG A 497 45.22 -16.70 9.33
C ARG A 497 45.99 -15.39 9.23
N LEU A 498 46.97 -15.18 10.12
CA LEU A 498 47.85 -14.02 10.08
C LEU A 498 49.03 -14.15 9.08
N GLY A 499 49.07 -15.25 8.29
CA GLY A 499 50.19 -15.52 7.39
C GLY A 499 51.47 -15.97 8.07
N ARG A 500 51.43 -16.24 9.39
CA ARG A 500 52.60 -16.68 10.18
C ARG A 500 52.71 -18.22 10.18
N HIS A 501 52.63 -18.81 9.00
CA HIS A 501 52.57 -20.27 8.81
C HIS A 501 53.78 -21.01 9.43
N ARG A 502 54.96 -20.37 9.43
CA ARG A 502 56.17 -20.99 10.06
C ARG A 502 55.97 -21.20 11.54
N ASP A 503 55.37 -20.22 12.23
CA ASP A 503 55.16 -20.30 13.68
C ASP A 503 54.03 -21.31 13.97
N ALA A 504 53.01 -21.40 13.12
CA ALA A 504 51.94 -22.39 13.20
C ALA A 504 52.49 -23.83 13.06
N LEU A 505 53.31 -24.09 12.04
CA LEU A 505 53.96 -25.40 11.82
C LEU A 505 54.88 -25.78 12.97
N ARG A 506 55.60 -24.76 13.56
CA ARG A 506 56.43 -25.01 14.75
C ARG A 506 55.60 -25.51 15.94
N LEU A 507 54.41 -24.98 16.16
CA LEU A 507 53.51 -25.42 17.22
C LEU A 507 53.04 -26.86 17.01
N TYR A 508 52.71 -27.25 15.76
CA TYR A 508 52.31 -28.62 15.44
C TYR A 508 53.47 -29.60 15.63
N VAL A 509 54.67 -29.27 15.18
CA VAL A 509 55.84 -30.18 15.22
C VAL A 509 56.50 -30.19 16.62
N GLU A 510 56.82 -29.02 17.22
CA GLU A 510 57.54 -28.94 18.49
C GLU A 510 56.64 -28.96 19.71
N GLY A 511 55.39 -28.39 19.62
CA GLY A 511 54.44 -28.28 20.74
C GLY A 511 53.50 -29.45 20.89
N MET A 512 52.97 -29.97 19.77
CA MET A 512 52.01 -31.07 19.76
C MET A 512 52.64 -32.42 19.37
N HIS A 513 53.79 -32.43 18.77
CA HIS A 513 54.48 -33.61 18.21
C HIS A 513 53.58 -34.39 17.21
N ASP A 514 52.69 -33.69 16.48
CA ASP A 514 51.77 -34.30 15.53
C ASP A 514 52.09 -33.86 14.10
N ILE A 515 52.87 -34.71 13.44
CA ILE A 515 53.30 -34.49 12.06
C ILE A 515 52.10 -34.63 11.10
N ALA A 516 51.11 -35.47 11.43
CA ALA A 516 49.95 -35.71 10.55
C ALA A 516 49.05 -34.46 10.49
N GLN A 517 48.82 -33.77 11.63
CA GLN A 517 48.10 -32.49 11.64
C GLN A 517 48.90 -31.39 10.96
N ALA A 518 50.21 -31.34 11.10
CA ALA A 518 51.06 -30.42 10.36
C ALA A 518 50.99 -30.60 8.85
N GLU A 519 50.92 -31.88 8.39
CA GLU A 519 50.73 -32.25 7.00
C GLU A 519 49.35 -31.77 6.48
N ALA A 520 48.25 -32.08 7.19
CA ALA A 520 46.91 -31.63 6.87
C ALA A 520 46.82 -30.09 6.79
N TYR A 521 47.50 -29.41 7.70
CA TYR A 521 47.58 -27.93 7.68
C TYR A 521 48.26 -27.41 6.40
N CYS A 522 49.35 -28.05 5.95
CA CYS A 522 50.01 -27.68 4.69
C CYS A 522 49.12 -27.93 3.48
N ASP A 523 48.32 -29.00 3.48
CA ASP A 523 47.38 -29.31 2.40
C ASP A 523 46.24 -28.28 2.33
N GLU A 524 45.66 -27.90 3.47
CA GLU A 524 44.62 -26.88 3.55
C GLU A 524 45.10 -25.47 3.09
N HIS A 525 46.41 -25.19 3.26
CA HIS A 525 47.01 -23.90 2.93
C HIS A 525 47.95 -23.95 1.73
N ALA A 526 47.79 -24.94 0.86
CA ALA A 526 48.65 -25.14 -0.31
C ALA A 526 48.73 -23.94 -1.25
N ASP A 527 47.67 -23.09 -1.27
CA ASP A 527 47.63 -21.85 -2.06
C ASP A 527 48.52 -20.73 -1.50
N ALA A 528 48.96 -20.81 -0.23
CA ALA A 528 49.75 -19.78 0.43
C ALA A 528 51.26 -19.79 0.03
N GLY A 529 51.68 -20.74 -0.80
CA GLY A 529 53.01 -20.80 -1.37
C GLY A 529 53.69 -22.19 -1.27
N SER A 530 54.57 -22.49 -2.22
CA SER A 530 55.30 -23.74 -2.31
C SER A 530 56.28 -24.03 -1.15
N ASP A 531 56.49 -23.05 -0.27
CA ASP A 531 57.50 -23.12 0.81
C ASP A 531 57.01 -23.78 2.11
N LEU A 532 55.67 -24.06 2.22
CA LEU A 532 55.15 -24.62 3.47
C LEU A 532 55.65 -26.03 3.76
N PHE A 533 55.61 -26.92 2.78
CA PHE A 533 56.12 -28.25 2.95
C PHE A 533 57.63 -28.31 3.15
N THR A 534 58.38 -27.44 2.45
CA THR A 534 59.85 -27.32 2.69
C THR A 534 60.14 -26.83 4.10
N THR A 535 59.32 -25.93 4.62
CA THR A 535 59.42 -25.45 6.00
C THR A 535 59.06 -26.56 7.00
N LEU A 536 57.98 -27.32 6.73
CA LEU A 536 57.63 -28.50 7.54
C LEU A 536 58.78 -29.51 7.59
N VAL A 537 59.31 -29.89 6.46
CA VAL A 537 60.49 -30.82 6.39
C VAL A 537 61.65 -30.30 7.20
N ARG A 538 61.97 -29.00 7.11
CA ARG A 538 63.04 -28.36 7.87
C ARG A 538 62.80 -28.44 9.38
N LEU A 539 61.55 -28.21 9.84
CA LEU A 539 61.19 -28.28 11.26
C LEU A 539 61.22 -29.72 11.77
N VAL A 540 60.64 -30.70 11.05
CA VAL A 540 60.66 -32.11 11.44
C VAL A 540 62.10 -32.62 11.56
N ARG A 541 62.94 -32.23 10.61
CA ARG A 541 64.36 -32.61 10.65
C ARG A 541 65.09 -31.99 11.87
N ALA A 542 64.76 -30.74 12.23
CA ALA A 542 65.37 -30.07 13.38
C ALA A 542 64.95 -30.71 14.70
N SER A 543 63.69 -31.12 14.79
CA SER A 543 63.12 -31.70 16.03
C SER A 543 63.42 -33.17 16.22
N ALA A 544 63.57 -33.94 15.12
CA ALA A 544 63.78 -35.42 15.17
C ALA A 544 64.80 -35.89 14.11
N PRO A 545 66.11 -35.67 14.32
CA PRO A 545 67.14 -36.00 13.32
C PRO A 545 67.28 -37.49 12.97
N HIS A 546 66.69 -38.37 13.76
CA HIS A 546 66.72 -39.85 13.55
C HIS A 546 65.55 -40.42 12.74
N HIS A 547 64.52 -39.60 12.40
CA HIS A 547 63.31 -40.03 11.66
C HIS A 547 63.42 -39.78 10.15
N LEU A 548 64.57 -40.09 9.56
CA LEU A 548 64.76 -39.95 8.10
C LEU A 548 63.71 -40.69 7.24
N PRO A 549 63.25 -41.90 7.60
CA PRO A 549 62.21 -42.60 6.84
C PRO A 549 60.89 -41.86 6.78
N ASP A 550 60.48 -41.20 7.90
CA ASP A 550 59.21 -40.46 7.96
C ASP A 550 59.26 -39.17 7.13
N VAL A 551 60.44 -38.52 7.13
CA VAL A 551 60.69 -37.36 6.27
C VAL A 551 60.64 -37.72 4.80
N LEU A 552 61.22 -38.85 4.39
CA LEU A 552 61.20 -39.34 3.03
C LEU A 552 59.78 -39.77 2.59
N ALA A 553 59.04 -40.40 3.49
CA ALA A 553 57.63 -40.76 3.25
C ALA A 553 56.75 -39.53 3.06
N LEU A 554 56.91 -38.46 3.90
CA LEU A 554 56.22 -37.19 3.76
C LEU A 554 56.53 -36.54 2.40
N LEU A 555 57.82 -36.47 2.03
CA LEU A 555 58.27 -35.92 0.76
C LEU A 555 57.74 -36.70 -0.45
N ALA A 556 57.66 -38.03 -0.36
CA ALA A 556 57.13 -38.87 -1.43
C ALA A 556 55.62 -38.59 -1.67
N ARG A 557 54.86 -38.34 -0.61
CA ARG A 557 53.45 -38.01 -0.73
C ARG A 557 53.20 -36.64 -1.38
N HIS A 558 54.06 -35.66 -1.11
CA HIS A 558 53.89 -34.25 -1.57
C HIS A 558 54.89 -33.83 -2.65
N ALA A 559 55.46 -34.81 -3.40
CA ALA A 559 56.46 -34.55 -4.44
C ALA A 559 56.02 -33.61 -5.57
N ALA A 560 54.69 -33.37 -5.71
CA ALA A 560 54.12 -32.47 -6.69
C ALA A 560 54.16 -30.99 -6.28
N THR A 561 54.18 -30.70 -4.98
CA THR A 561 54.03 -29.36 -4.41
C THR A 561 55.35 -28.81 -3.83
N VAL A 562 56.32 -29.65 -3.65
CA VAL A 562 57.59 -29.33 -3.01
C VAL A 562 58.66 -28.93 -4.04
N ASP A 563 59.47 -27.93 -3.73
CA ASP A 563 60.63 -27.60 -4.51
C ASP A 563 61.74 -28.62 -4.23
N LEU A 564 61.97 -29.45 -5.24
CA LEU A 564 62.96 -30.57 -5.16
C LEU A 564 64.39 -30.09 -4.86
N ASP A 565 64.79 -28.98 -5.44
CA ASP A 565 66.16 -28.46 -5.26
C ASP A 565 66.38 -28.00 -3.80
N ALA A 566 65.40 -27.30 -3.24
CA ALA A 566 65.42 -26.87 -1.83
C ALA A 566 65.41 -28.08 -0.86
N VAL A 567 64.66 -29.12 -1.19
CA VAL A 567 64.56 -30.33 -0.34
C VAL A 567 65.82 -31.20 -0.42
N LEU A 568 66.39 -31.41 -1.60
CA LEU A 568 67.64 -32.15 -1.76
C LEU A 568 68.79 -31.48 -0.99
N ALA A 569 68.79 -30.12 -0.92
CA ALA A 569 69.75 -29.39 -0.10
C ALA A 569 69.58 -29.59 1.41
N LEU A 570 68.38 -30.00 1.85
CA LEU A 570 68.04 -30.25 3.26
C LEU A 570 68.36 -31.69 3.70
N LEU A 571 68.59 -32.64 2.80
CA LEU A 571 68.87 -34.03 3.16
C LEU A 571 70.30 -34.17 3.75
N PRO A 572 70.50 -35.08 4.71
CA PRO A 572 71.80 -35.30 5.27
C PRO A 572 72.75 -35.93 4.25
N PRO A 573 74.07 -35.64 4.32
CA PRO A 573 75.06 -36.20 3.39
C PRO A 573 75.24 -37.72 3.50
N SER A 574 74.65 -38.33 4.51
CA SER A 574 74.61 -39.80 4.70
C SER A 574 73.49 -40.50 3.89
N CYS A 575 72.59 -39.70 3.27
CA CYS A 575 71.48 -40.23 2.48
C CYS A 575 72.00 -40.79 1.15
N THR A 576 71.68 -42.05 0.81
CA THR A 576 72.11 -42.62 -0.43
C THR A 576 71.14 -42.37 -1.58
N VAL A 577 71.62 -42.39 -2.83
CA VAL A 577 70.75 -42.22 -4.01
C VAL A 577 69.65 -43.28 -4.06
N HIS A 578 69.89 -44.47 -3.49
CA HIS A 578 68.90 -45.53 -3.40
C HIS A 578 67.70 -45.12 -2.49
N ASP A 579 67.95 -44.46 -1.41
CA ASP A 579 66.89 -43.95 -0.46
C ASP A 579 66.01 -42.88 -1.09
N VAL A 580 66.60 -42.07 -1.98
CA VAL A 580 65.91 -40.92 -2.63
C VAL A 580 65.32 -41.29 -3.98
N ALA A 581 65.74 -42.44 -4.59
CA ALA A 581 65.27 -42.82 -5.90
C ALA A 581 63.76 -42.96 -6.07
N PRO A 582 62.96 -43.47 -5.09
CA PRO A 582 61.51 -43.51 -5.18
C PRO A 582 60.87 -42.12 -5.21
N LEU A 583 61.41 -41.18 -4.42
CA LEU A 583 60.96 -39.76 -4.38
C LEU A 583 61.19 -39.09 -5.74
N LEU A 584 62.41 -39.23 -6.31
CA LEU A 584 62.76 -38.66 -7.60
C LEU A 584 61.93 -39.22 -8.75
N ASP A 585 61.75 -40.53 -8.79
CA ASP A 585 60.90 -41.17 -9.81
C ASP A 585 59.47 -40.69 -9.75
N HIS A 586 58.88 -40.56 -8.53
CA HIS A 586 57.54 -40.06 -8.35
C HIS A 586 57.45 -38.58 -8.75
N ALA A 587 58.35 -37.74 -8.30
CA ALA A 587 58.38 -36.32 -8.63
C ALA A 587 58.47 -36.05 -10.14
N PHE A 588 59.35 -36.78 -10.83
CA PHE A 588 59.47 -36.64 -12.28
C PHE A 588 58.23 -37.12 -13.04
N ARG A 589 57.52 -38.14 -12.59
CA ARG A 589 56.24 -38.57 -13.17
C ARG A 589 55.17 -37.53 -12.99
N VAL A 590 55.05 -36.95 -11.79
CA VAL A 590 54.07 -35.91 -11.50
C VAL A 590 54.35 -34.65 -12.32
N GLN A 591 55.60 -34.22 -12.40
CA GLN A 591 55.95 -33.04 -13.20
C GLN A 591 55.72 -33.27 -14.70
N ALA A 592 55.99 -34.49 -15.22
CA ALA A 592 55.70 -34.84 -16.60
C ALA A 592 54.18 -34.79 -16.89
N ALA A 593 53.36 -35.38 -16.02
CA ALA A 593 51.90 -35.33 -16.15
C ALA A 593 51.35 -33.90 -16.11
N ARG A 594 51.84 -33.06 -15.19
CA ARG A 594 51.46 -31.63 -15.09
C ARG A 594 51.82 -30.86 -16.35
N ARG A 595 53.03 -31.07 -16.88
CA ARG A 595 53.47 -30.44 -18.15
C ARG A 595 52.55 -30.83 -19.30
N ASP A 596 52.17 -32.09 -19.38
CA ASP A 596 51.33 -32.61 -20.47
C ASP A 596 49.88 -32.10 -20.32
N ALA A 597 49.33 -31.98 -19.11
CA ALA A 597 48.03 -31.32 -18.82
C ALA A 597 48.04 -29.87 -19.28
N LEU A 598 49.05 -29.08 -18.91
CA LEU A 598 49.18 -27.68 -19.32
C LEU A 598 49.33 -27.52 -20.85
N ARG A 599 49.99 -28.46 -21.52
CA ARG A 599 50.08 -28.51 -23.00
C ARG A 599 48.71 -28.73 -23.61
N MET A 600 47.90 -29.62 -23.05
CA MET A 600 46.55 -29.93 -23.49
C MET A 600 45.65 -28.72 -23.31
N GLU A 601 45.66 -28.11 -22.14
CA GLU A 601 44.90 -26.89 -21.85
C GLU A 601 45.23 -25.74 -22.81
N ARG A 602 46.53 -25.52 -23.06
CA ARG A 602 46.98 -24.52 -24.04
C ARG A 602 46.46 -24.84 -25.46
N ALA A 603 46.47 -26.11 -25.87
CA ALA A 603 45.94 -26.51 -27.16
C ALA A 603 44.43 -26.26 -27.26
N MET A 604 43.67 -26.59 -26.21
CA MET A 604 42.23 -26.33 -26.12
C MET A 604 41.89 -24.83 -26.19
N CYS A 605 42.60 -24.00 -25.41
CA CYS A 605 42.43 -22.54 -25.45
C CYS A 605 42.76 -21.99 -26.86
N THR A 606 43.80 -22.47 -27.50
CA THR A 606 44.17 -22.07 -28.87
C THR A 606 43.06 -22.45 -29.87
N ALA A 607 42.52 -23.67 -29.77
CA ALA A 607 41.43 -24.11 -30.62
C ALA A 607 40.17 -23.28 -30.43
N ARG A 608 39.83 -22.97 -29.17
CA ARG A 608 38.69 -22.11 -28.84
C ARG A 608 38.86 -20.69 -29.40
N ASN A 609 40.03 -20.08 -29.23
CA ASN A 609 40.33 -18.76 -29.77
C ASN A 609 40.22 -18.72 -31.29
N THR A 610 40.75 -19.74 -32.00
CA THR A 610 40.62 -19.83 -33.46
C THR A 610 39.16 -19.99 -33.91
N ALA A 611 38.35 -20.74 -33.15
CA ALA A 611 36.91 -20.86 -33.42
C ALA A 611 36.17 -19.53 -33.22
N LEU A 612 36.49 -18.81 -32.15
CA LEU A 612 35.92 -17.47 -31.87
C LEU A 612 36.34 -16.46 -32.95
N ASP A 613 37.60 -16.46 -33.39
CA ASP A 613 38.08 -15.60 -34.48
C ASP A 613 37.38 -15.89 -35.82
N ARG A 614 37.12 -17.16 -36.12
CA ARG A 614 36.33 -17.55 -37.30
C ARG A 614 34.90 -17.04 -37.20
N ALA A 615 34.27 -17.21 -36.05
CA ALA A 615 32.90 -16.72 -35.81
C ALA A 615 32.82 -15.18 -35.89
N LEU A 616 33.82 -14.48 -35.36
CA LEU A 616 33.93 -13.04 -35.45
C LEU A 616 34.06 -12.56 -36.91
N ARG A 617 34.99 -13.16 -37.65
CA ARG A 617 35.18 -12.86 -39.09
C ARG A 617 33.92 -13.16 -39.90
N ALA A 618 33.23 -14.28 -39.62
CA ALA A 618 31.96 -14.60 -40.25
C ALA A 618 30.88 -13.54 -39.97
N ARG A 619 30.81 -13.03 -38.73
CA ARG A 619 29.91 -11.94 -38.38
C ARG A 619 30.29 -10.60 -39.05
N HIS A 620 31.57 -10.28 -39.12
CA HIS A 620 32.03 -9.07 -39.79
C HIS A 620 31.84 -9.14 -41.32
N ALA A 621 31.88 -10.34 -41.92
CA ALA A 621 31.59 -10.53 -43.32
C ALA A 621 30.10 -10.47 -43.70
N GLN A 622 29.19 -10.51 -42.70
CA GLN A 622 27.77 -10.37 -42.95
C GLN A 622 27.46 -8.93 -43.35
N HIS A 623 26.91 -8.76 -44.54
CA HIS A 623 26.43 -7.50 -45.02
C HIS A 623 25.00 -7.63 -45.57
N VAL A 624 24.23 -6.58 -45.47
CA VAL A 624 22.87 -6.54 -46.00
C VAL A 624 22.78 -5.45 -47.05
N VAL A 625 22.45 -5.86 -48.30
CA VAL A 625 22.22 -4.91 -49.36
C VAL A 625 20.81 -4.34 -49.25
N VAL A 626 20.72 -3.02 -49.06
CA VAL A 626 19.46 -2.29 -49.04
C VAL A 626 19.20 -1.68 -50.42
N ALA A 627 18.34 -2.32 -51.22
CA ALA A 627 17.93 -1.80 -52.51
C ALA A 627 17.02 -0.56 -52.39
N ALA A 628 17.01 0.32 -53.37
CA ALA A 628 16.32 1.62 -53.35
C ALA A 628 14.79 1.57 -53.15
N GLY A 629 14.16 0.42 -53.14
CA GLY A 629 12.72 0.26 -52.89
C GLY A 629 12.36 -0.47 -51.63
N ARG A 630 13.35 -0.88 -50.81
CA ARG A 630 13.11 -1.71 -49.64
C ARG A 630 12.39 -0.95 -48.52
N THR A 631 11.39 -1.62 -47.91
CA THR A 631 10.56 -1.06 -46.85
C THR A 631 10.94 -1.67 -45.49
N CYS A 632 10.73 -0.91 -44.43
CA CYS A 632 10.88 -1.37 -43.08
C CYS A 632 9.89 -2.50 -42.78
N THR A 633 10.36 -3.62 -42.26
CA THR A 633 9.52 -4.80 -41.95
C THR A 633 8.46 -4.53 -40.87
N ARG A 634 8.62 -3.47 -40.06
CA ARG A 634 7.68 -3.13 -39.00
C ARG A 634 6.66 -2.06 -39.39
N CYS A 635 7.11 -0.93 -39.91
CA CYS A 635 6.22 0.20 -40.23
C CYS A 635 5.86 0.30 -41.71
N GLN A 636 6.33 -0.59 -42.58
CA GLN A 636 6.08 -0.68 -44.05
C GLN A 636 6.50 0.57 -44.86
N ARG A 637 7.13 1.57 -44.25
CA ARG A 637 7.64 2.77 -44.92
C ARG A 637 9.01 2.47 -45.54
N ARG A 638 9.37 3.18 -46.60
CA ARG A 638 10.69 3.06 -47.26
C ARG A 638 11.81 3.35 -46.26
N LEU A 639 12.89 2.57 -46.31
CA LEU A 639 14.04 2.72 -45.42
C LEU A 639 14.82 4.01 -45.63
N GLY A 640 14.89 4.50 -46.89
CA GLY A 640 15.52 5.79 -47.25
C GLY A 640 16.94 5.95 -46.70
N ASN A 641 17.28 7.16 -46.26
CA ASN A 641 18.57 7.52 -45.64
C ASN A 641 18.54 7.45 -44.09
N ALA A 642 17.56 6.75 -43.50
CA ALA A 642 17.46 6.63 -42.05
C ALA A 642 18.52 5.64 -41.51
N VAL A 643 18.84 5.78 -40.23
CA VAL A 643 19.66 4.79 -39.52
C VAL A 643 18.90 3.48 -39.45
N LEU A 644 19.57 2.39 -39.85
CA LEU A 644 18.96 1.07 -40.00
C LEU A 644 19.45 0.11 -38.93
N ALA A 645 18.55 -0.74 -38.46
CA ALA A 645 18.86 -1.92 -37.65
C ALA A 645 18.61 -3.17 -38.49
N VAL A 646 19.51 -4.14 -38.36
CA VAL A 646 19.39 -5.45 -38.99
C VAL A 646 19.27 -6.50 -37.89
N MET A 647 18.23 -7.31 -37.95
CA MET A 647 18.06 -8.42 -37.01
C MET A 647 19.02 -9.55 -37.35
N PRO A 648 19.94 -9.94 -36.45
CA PRO A 648 21.01 -10.89 -36.76
C PRO A 648 20.50 -12.31 -37.06
N THR A 649 19.33 -12.69 -36.58
CA THR A 649 18.74 -14.02 -36.75
C THR A 649 17.96 -14.17 -38.06
N THR A 650 17.31 -13.12 -38.53
CA THR A 650 16.40 -13.19 -39.70
C THR A 650 16.89 -12.40 -40.90
N GLY A 651 17.93 -11.55 -40.76
CA GLY A 651 18.36 -10.59 -41.78
C GLY A 651 17.35 -9.49 -42.09
N ALA A 652 16.28 -9.38 -41.29
CA ALA A 652 15.24 -8.37 -41.51
C ALA A 652 15.78 -6.96 -41.25
N THR A 653 15.53 -6.03 -42.17
CA THR A 653 15.96 -4.63 -42.07
C THR A 653 14.81 -3.75 -41.65
N MET A 654 15.05 -2.86 -40.68
CA MET A 654 14.06 -1.89 -40.21
C MET A 654 14.72 -0.59 -39.78
N HIS A 655 13.94 0.48 -39.60
CA HIS A 655 14.47 1.71 -39.02
C HIS A 655 14.96 1.47 -37.60
N TYR A 656 16.01 2.14 -37.18
CA TYR A 656 16.55 2.00 -35.82
C TYR A 656 15.50 2.30 -34.75
N SER A 657 14.71 3.37 -34.93
CA SER A 657 13.59 3.69 -34.02
C SER A 657 12.49 2.62 -33.98
N CYS A 658 12.32 1.86 -35.07
CA CYS A 658 11.41 0.72 -35.07
C CYS A 658 12.00 -0.51 -34.33
N ALA A 659 13.31 -0.60 -34.25
CA ALA A 659 14.02 -1.68 -33.55
C ALA A 659 14.10 -1.44 -32.03
N GLU A 660 14.23 -0.20 -31.57
CA GLU A 660 14.29 0.15 -30.13
C GLU A 660 13.10 -0.40 -29.33
N GLY A 661 11.93 -0.48 -29.91
CA GLY A 661 10.75 -1.08 -29.28
C GLY A 661 10.76 -2.61 -29.18
N LEU A 662 11.78 -3.30 -29.73
CA LEU A 662 11.95 -4.75 -29.67
C LEU A 662 13.02 -5.18 -28.64
N GLY A 663 13.84 -4.24 -28.18
CA GLY A 663 15.00 -4.50 -27.30
C GLY A 663 14.69 -4.63 -25.81
N SER A 664 13.44 -4.52 -25.36
CA SER A 664 13.08 -4.59 -23.93
C SER A 664 12.71 -5.99 -23.42
N ARG A 665 12.91 -7.03 -24.20
CA ARG A 665 12.89 -8.40 -23.65
C ARG A 665 14.31 -8.79 -23.24
N LYS A 666 14.53 -8.86 -21.91
CA LYS A 666 15.73 -9.47 -21.30
C LYS A 666 16.02 -10.82 -21.99
N PRO A 667 17.27 -11.10 -22.33
CA PRO A 667 17.62 -12.44 -22.79
C PRO A 667 17.27 -13.44 -21.67
N ILE A 668 16.53 -14.46 -22.03
CA ILE A 668 16.33 -15.65 -21.20
C ILE A 668 17.74 -16.24 -20.98
N PRO A 669 18.18 -16.49 -19.73
CA PRO A 669 19.43 -17.17 -19.51
C PRO A 669 19.30 -18.57 -20.11
N ASP A 670 20.18 -18.90 -21.05
CA ASP A 670 20.30 -20.22 -21.60
C ASP A 670 20.54 -21.19 -20.46
N GLY A 671 19.57 -22.07 -20.26
CA GLY A 671 19.68 -23.17 -19.31
C GLY A 671 20.89 -24.04 -19.63
N HIS A 672 21.63 -24.33 -18.60
CA HIS A 672 22.64 -25.38 -18.59
C HIS A 672 22.08 -26.67 -19.22
N ASN A 673 22.73 -27.16 -20.22
CA ASN A 673 22.75 -28.60 -20.52
C ASN A 673 24.19 -29.05 -20.73
N SER A 674 24.57 -29.90 -19.78
CA SER A 674 25.66 -30.90 -19.76
C SER A 674 27.03 -30.51 -20.33
#